data_3f17bdeaffaaca2c3cd854f2462ec728
#
_entry.id   3f17bdeaffaaca2c3cd854f2462ec728
#
_cell.length_a   1.000
_cell.length_b   1.000
_cell.length_c   1.000
_cell.angle_alpha   90.00
_cell.angle_beta   90.00
_cell.angle_gamma   90.00
#
_symmetry.space_group_name_H-M   'P 1'
#
loop_
_entity.id
_entity.type
_entity.pdbx_description
1 polymer ?
#
loop_
_entity_poly.entity_id
_entity_poly.type
_entity_poly.pdbx_seq_one_letter_code
_entity_poly.pdbx_strand_id
1 'polypeptide(L)'
;MSLKVISEIYHNNSVRDRRNLRSSIEKQRLQLADSVLNDIDDFKHNLDDLSSELDAMLTSCETINSKLQASKSRMEKIVMETNLNQSRRLSINLAQIAASAFIKSFYISPEDWGFLNEPPSQAVSDRVLQLLQRARTTQRLFETSIRYPTTILAKDIVKVTACFVDKAYEQIYNWVKREVSAQCFEAIEISVVLRKCLEVLQDRPILFKYVLDEYANARRKVIAEAFINALTVGWNSGSGFEPVATKPMELQSHDPLRYAGDMLAWLHQASASEREYFKSLTSDKVEIELMHDCLNNITNGLAYPLQLHLEQLLVTEHSAVLLYKINNILQFYSSVIMNLLGEKCTVYATLSELQSLSWNLFISALQQETLNLLSESEFPRHDFMPSTSALEACRLLEAILTCQDMSYAAPDVRQTKCEQIVEVVVKPLLEHFETMAGRFGEVALPPSRKASATTVSPAPPPPSAGQSVWSTEAQVYLLNCLNSVYASLSRLEFTGVQIAEISQRLEDLLSSLTAEQTQHVLFRTNLCGLWVALQRGHDPQVNGPLSIRADLPEAGVSEPEVQNAIAAFNAFLASPDSLDLPELQSIAYPRPRNTIRKRVADQLHTAYTTIYAALTDPANGYESIEFALKTPQEVAELILNA
;
A
#
# COMPACT_ATOMS: atom_id res chain seq x y z
N MET A 1 -4.87 22.32 12.53
CA MET A 1 -5.90 21.47 13.18
C MET A 1 -5.45 20.86 14.49
N SER A 2 -4.24 20.38 14.62
CA SER A 2 -3.75 19.71 15.84
C SER A 2 -3.78 20.55 17.12
N LEU A 3 -3.48 21.84 17.05
CA LEU A 3 -3.46 22.72 18.21
C LEU A 3 -4.86 23.03 18.77
N LYS A 4 -5.89 23.06 17.92
CA LYS A 4 -7.27 23.34 18.33
C LYS A 4 -7.89 22.16 19.10
N VAL A 5 -7.61 20.94 18.65
CA VAL A 5 -8.06 19.70 19.31
C VAL A 5 -7.33 19.50 20.65
N ILE A 6 -6.06 19.86 20.70
CA ILE A 6 -5.29 19.82 21.95
C ILE A 6 -5.80 20.87 22.93
N SER A 7 -6.23 22.05 22.46
CA SER A 7 -6.79 23.10 23.34
C SER A 7 -8.18 22.77 23.91
N GLU A 8 -8.95 21.92 23.25
CA GLU A 8 -10.25 21.42 23.74
C GLU A 8 -10.10 20.38 24.85
N ILE A 9 -8.99 19.63 24.82
CA ILE A 9 -8.67 18.61 25.83
C ILE A 9 -7.90 19.22 27.03
N TYR A 10 -7.27 20.37 26.81
CA TYR A 10 -6.32 20.95 27.76
C TYR A 10 -6.85 22.29 28.32
N HIS A 11 -7.75 22.21 29.29
CA HIS A 11 -8.35 23.42 29.90
C HIS A 11 -7.52 24.02 31.03
N ASN A 12 -6.65 23.26 31.67
CA ASN A 12 -5.79 23.73 32.75
C ASN A 12 -4.34 23.29 32.57
N ASN A 13 -3.41 24.27 32.62
CA ASN A 13 -1.97 24.03 32.43
C ASN A 13 -1.28 23.58 33.72
N SER A 14 -1.80 22.53 34.36
CA SER A 14 -1.18 21.95 35.56
C SER A 14 -0.16 20.86 35.20
N VAL A 15 0.83 20.67 36.08
CA VAL A 15 1.85 19.63 35.91
C VAL A 15 1.23 18.21 35.89
N ARG A 16 0.08 18.06 36.53
CA ARG A 16 -0.68 16.81 36.61
C ARG A 16 -1.38 16.51 35.27
N ASP A 17 -1.91 17.53 34.63
CA ASP A 17 -2.62 17.39 33.36
C ASP A 17 -1.66 17.15 32.20
N ARG A 18 -0.46 17.73 32.25
CA ARG A 18 0.63 17.41 31.29
C ARG A 18 1.07 15.95 31.35
N ARG A 19 1.07 15.34 32.52
CA ARG A 19 1.39 13.90 32.68
C ARG A 19 0.28 12.99 32.14
N ASN A 20 -0.96 13.45 32.27
CA ASN A 20 -2.13 12.65 31.88
C ASN A 20 -2.54 12.87 30.42
N LEU A 21 -2.02 13.89 29.74
CA LEU A 21 -2.39 14.24 28.37
C LEU A 21 -2.19 13.05 27.41
N ARG A 22 -1.07 12.37 27.53
CA ARG A 22 -0.77 11.18 26.70
C ARG A 22 -1.79 10.07 26.94
N SER A 23 -2.14 9.82 28.18
CA SER A 23 -3.15 8.82 28.56
C SER A 23 -4.55 9.18 28.07
N SER A 24 -4.89 10.47 28.07
CA SER A 24 -6.17 10.96 27.58
C SER A 24 -6.29 10.82 26.05
N ILE A 25 -5.25 11.16 25.34
CA ILE A 25 -5.19 10.98 23.87
C ILE A 25 -5.25 9.49 23.48
N GLU A 26 -4.51 8.63 24.20
CA GLU A 26 -4.56 7.19 23.98
C GLU A 26 -5.96 6.61 24.25
N LYS A 27 -6.64 7.13 25.28
CA LYS A 27 -8.00 6.70 25.62
C LYS A 27 -9.02 7.07 24.54
N GLN A 28 -8.88 8.27 23.96
CA GLN A 28 -9.71 8.68 22.81
C GLN A 28 -9.41 7.86 21.55
N ARG A 29 -8.14 7.53 21.30
CA ARG A 29 -7.77 6.66 20.18
C ARG A 29 -8.34 5.26 20.33
N LEU A 30 -8.33 4.69 21.54
CA LEU A 30 -8.97 3.41 21.84
C LEU A 30 -10.47 3.47 21.61
N GLN A 31 -11.15 4.52 22.07
CA GLN A 31 -12.59 4.70 21.85
C GLN A 31 -12.97 4.81 20.37
N LEU A 32 -12.13 5.50 19.57
CA LEU A 32 -12.32 5.57 18.12
C LEU A 32 -12.07 4.22 17.44
N ALA A 33 -11.07 3.48 17.90
CA ALA A 33 -10.79 2.14 17.37
C ALA A 33 -11.93 1.15 17.71
N ASP A 34 -12.49 1.23 18.92
CA ASP A 34 -13.64 0.41 19.32
C ASP A 34 -14.89 0.74 18.50
N SER A 35 -15.13 2.02 18.20
CA SER A 35 -16.25 2.41 17.34
C SER A 35 -16.10 1.85 15.92
N VAL A 36 -14.90 1.92 15.33
CA VAL A 36 -14.62 1.36 14.00
C VAL A 36 -14.73 -0.17 14.00
N LEU A 37 -14.31 -0.83 15.09
CA LEU A 37 -14.48 -2.27 15.24
C LEU A 37 -15.95 -2.68 15.28
N ASN A 38 -16.78 -1.92 16.00
CA ASN A 38 -18.22 -2.16 16.04
C ASN A 38 -18.87 -1.96 14.65
N ASP A 39 -18.48 -0.89 13.91
CA ASP A 39 -18.96 -0.67 12.55
C ASP A 39 -18.57 -1.81 11.58
N ILE A 40 -17.37 -2.38 11.78
CA ILE A 40 -16.90 -3.54 11.02
C ILE A 40 -17.65 -4.82 11.41
N ASP A 41 -17.95 -4.99 12.70
CA ASP A 41 -18.76 -6.13 13.18
C ASP A 41 -20.19 -6.04 12.65
N ASP A 42 -20.80 -4.86 12.64
CA ASP A 42 -22.11 -4.61 12.04
C ASP A 42 -22.10 -4.90 10.52
N PHE A 43 -21.04 -4.48 9.81
CA PHE A 43 -20.89 -4.80 8.40
C PHE A 43 -20.73 -6.30 8.15
N LYS A 44 -19.97 -6.98 9.00
CA LYS A 44 -19.81 -8.44 8.95
C LYS A 44 -21.15 -9.15 9.19
N HIS A 45 -21.91 -8.67 10.18
CA HIS A 45 -23.22 -9.25 10.49
C HIS A 45 -24.19 -9.13 9.31
N ASN A 46 -24.20 -7.97 8.64
CA ASN A 46 -24.99 -7.76 7.43
C ASN A 46 -24.56 -8.69 6.27
N LEU A 47 -23.26 -8.99 6.16
CA LEU A 47 -22.74 -9.94 5.16
C LEU A 47 -23.13 -11.40 5.50
N ASP A 48 -23.08 -11.75 6.77
CA ASP A 48 -23.50 -13.08 7.25
C ASP A 48 -25.01 -13.30 7.05
N ASP A 49 -25.82 -12.26 7.29
CA ASP A 49 -27.25 -12.27 7.02
C ASP A 49 -27.57 -12.44 5.53
N LEU A 50 -26.87 -11.69 4.67
CA LEU A 50 -26.99 -11.79 3.20
C LEU A 50 -26.58 -13.19 2.70
N SER A 51 -25.52 -13.76 3.28
CA SER A 51 -25.09 -15.13 2.97
C SER A 51 -26.17 -16.14 3.37
N SER A 52 -26.77 -15.95 4.56
CA SER A 52 -27.84 -16.79 5.06
C SER A 52 -29.12 -16.73 4.18
N GLU A 53 -29.49 -15.54 3.69
CA GLU A 53 -30.61 -15.37 2.77
C GLU A 53 -30.34 -16.02 1.39
N LEU A 54 -29.12 -15.94 0.88
CA LEU A 54 -28.70 -16.63 -0.34
C LEU A 54 -28.77 -18.15 -0.21
N ASP A 55 -28.35 -18.71 0.92
CA ASP A 55 -28.43 -20.13 1.19
C ASP A 55 -29.91 -20.59 1.32
N ALA A 56 -30.74 -19.77 1.93
CA ALA A 56 -32.18 -20.03 1.99
C ALA A 56 -32.86 -19.98 0.62
N MET A 57 -32.45 -19.08 -0.25
CA MET A 57 -32.91 -19.02 -1.64
C MET A 57 -32.43 -20.24 -2.45
N LEU A 58 -31.18 -20.66 -2.29
CA LEU A 58 -30.64 -21.86 -2.93
C LEU A 58 -31.40 -23.11 -2.52
N THR A 59 -31.64 -23.30 -1.21
CA THR A 59 -32.44 -24.42 -0.69
C THR A 59 -33.87 -24.38 -1.20
N SER A 60 -34.45 -23.19 -1.34
CA SER A 60 -35.78 -23.03 -1.94
C SER A 60 -35.81 -23.41 -3.42
N CYS A 61 -34.81 -23.03 -4.19
CA CYS A 61 -34.68 -23.44 -5.58
C CYS A 61 -34.48 -24.94 -5.75
N GLU A 62 -33.68 -25.58 -4.89
CA GLU A 62 -33.51 -27.03 -4.88
C GLU A 62 -34.82 -27.79 -4.54
N THR A 63 -35.58 -27.26 -3.58
CA THR A 63 -36.89 -27.84 -3.22
C THR A 63 -37.92 -27.67 -4.33
N ILE A 64 -37.93 -26.54 -5.04
CA ILE A 64 -38.80 -26.32 -6.21
C ILE A 64 -38.39 -27.27 -7.35
N ASN A 65 -37.08 -27.40 -7.61
CA ASN A 65 -36.60 -28.29 -8.66
C ASN A 65 -36.93 -29.75 -8.37
N SER A 66 -36.80 -30.21 -7.12
CA SER A 66 -37.17 -31.57 -6.71
C SER A 66 -38.65 -31.84 -6.85
N LYS A 67 -39.49 -30.86 -6.49
CA LYS A 67 -40.98 -30.95 -6.65
C LYS A 67 -41.37 -30.95 -8.13
N LEU A 68 -40.70 -30.16 -8.97
CA LEU A 68 -40.90 -30.15 -10.42
C LEU A 68 -40.52 -31.49 -11.05
N GLN A 69 -39.42 -32.07 -10.62
CA GLN A 69 -38.94 -33.37 -11.13
C GLN A 69 -39.89 -34.52 -10.71
N ALA A 70 -40.38 -34.47 -9.46
CA ALA A 70 -41.38 -35.42 -8.96
C ALA A 70 -42.74 -35.28 -9.67
N SER A 71 -43.15 -34.04 -9.99
CA SER A 71 -44.39 -33.78 -10.77
C SER A 71 -44.22 -34.25 -12.22
N LYS A 72 -43.04 -34.06 -12.83
CA LYS A 72 -42.72 -34.53 -14.19
C LYS A 72 -42.83 -36.05 -14.29
N SER A 73 -42.25 -36.79 -13.34
CA SER A 73 -42.31 -38.26 -13.34
C SER A 73 -43.71 -38.84 -13.13
N ARG A 74 -44.57 -38.13 -12.37
CA ARG A 74 -46.00 -38.51 -12.22
C ARG A 74 -46.77 -38.24 -13.53
N MET A 75 -46.49 -37.14 -14.18
CA MET A 75 -47.15 -36.76 -15.45
C MET A 75 -46.78 -37.73 -16.59
N GLU A 76 -45.53 -38.18 -16.64
CA GLU A 76 -45.07 -39.16 -17.62
C GLU A 76 -45.78 -40.51 -17.49
N LYS A 77 -46.07 -40.98 -16.26
CA LYS A 77 -46.87 -42.20 -16.03
C LYS A 77 -48.31 -42.06 -16.52
N ILE A 78 -48.96 -40.93 -16.21
CA ILE A 78 -50.36 -40.66 -16.62
C ILE A 78 -50.45 -40.55 -18.16
N VAL A 79 -49.42 -39.94 -18.80
CA VAL A 79 -49.38 -39.82 -20.27
C VAL A 79 -49.21 -41.18 -20.95
N MET A 80 -48.41 -42.09 -20.35
CA MET A 80 -48.26 -43.46 -20.87
C MET A 80 -49.55 -44.27 -20.84
N GLU A 81 -50.28 -44.21 -19.74
CA GLU A 81 -51.55 -44.98 -19.60
C GLU A 81 -52.67 -44.42 -20.52
N THR A 82 -52.71 -43.12 -20.72
CA THR A 82 -53.71 -42.47 -21.58
C THR A 82 -53.48 -42.76 -23.05
N ASN A 83 -52.22 -42.86 -23.48
CA ASN A 83 -51.86 -43.10 -24.90
C ASN A 83 -52.21 -44.52 -25.40
N LEU A 84 -52.26 -45.51 -24.47
CA LEU A 84 -52.62 -46.90 -24.83
C LEU A 84 -54.12 -47.05 -25.20
N ASN A 85 -54.97 -46.25 -24.66
CA ASN A 85 -56.43 -46.35 -24.89
C ASN A 85 -56.99 -45.47 -26.01
N GLN A 86 -56.20 -44.47 -26.45
CA GLN A 86 -56.67 -43.53 -27.49
C GLN A 86 -56.22 -43.88 -28.92
N SER A 87 -55.30 -44.84 -29.10
CA SER A 87 -54.64 -45.05 -30.38
C SER A 87 -55.56 -45.55 -31.53
N ARG A 88 -56.72 -46.13 -31.24
CA ARG A 88 -57.67 -46.60 -32.25
C ARG A 88 -58.72 -45.57 -32.70
N ARG A 89 -59.04 -44.58 -31.85
CA ARG A 89 -60.01 -43.51 -32.23
C ARG A 89 -59.33 -42.37 -33.00
N LEU A 90 -58.00 -42.32 -32.94
CA LEU A 90 -57.26 -41.18 -33.38
C LEU A 90 -56.85 -41.19 -34.86
N SER A 91 -56.94 -42.32 -35.58
CA SER A 91 -56.39 -42.34 -36.95
C SER A 91 -57.19 -41.48 -37.96
N ILE A 92 -58.52 -41.38 -37.77
CA ILE A 92 -59.37 -40.57 -38.70
C ILE A 92 -59.43 -39.12 -38.22
N ASN A 93 -59.59 -38.88 -36.92
CA ASN A 93 -59.52 -37.53 -36.36
C ASN A 93 -58.09 -36.94 -36.42
N LEU A 94 -57.04 -37.78 -36.39
CA LEU A 94 -55.65 -37.37 -36.48
C LEU A 94 -55.34 -36.77 -37.86
N ALA A 95 -55.88 -37.34 -38.96
CA ALA A 95 -55.67 -36.74 -40.29
C ALA A 95 -56.36 -35.38 -40.45
N GLN A 96 -57.57 -35.24 -39.87
CA GLN A 96 -58.30 -33.97 -39.90
C GLN A 96 -57.73 -32.94 -38.93
N ILE A 97 -57.31 -33.38 -37.76
CA ILE A 97 -56.64 -32.56 -36.77
C ILE A 97 -55.24 -32.19 -37.28
N ALA A 98 -54.51 -33.16 -37.87
CA ALA A 98 -53.18 -32.90 -38.44
C ALA A 98 -53.27 -31.92 -39.62
N ALA A 99 -54.26 -32.04 -40.51
CA ALA A 99 -54.45 -31.08 -41.59
C ALA A 99 -54.83 -29.67 -41.09
N SER A 100 -55.74 -29.60 -40.11
CA SER A 100 -56.11 -28.32 -39.49
C SER A 100 -54.99 -27.73 -38.65
N ALA A 101 -54.25 -28.58 -37.92
CA ALA A 101 -53.05 -28.17 -37.15
C ALA A 101 -51.91 -27.72 -38.13
N PHE A 102 -51.75 -28.41 -39.27
CA PHE A 102 -50.80 -28.03 -40.29
C PHE A 102 -51.14 -26.64 -40.84
N ILE A 103 -52.38 -26.39 -41.25
CA ILE A 103 -52.79 -25.07 -41.71
C ILE A 103 -52.64 -24.03 -40.61
N LYS A 104 -53.05 -24.32 -39.39
CA LYS A 104 -52.88 -23.40 -38.26
C LYS A 104 -51.42 -23.13 -37.87
N SER A 105 -50.56 -24.13 -38.07
CA SER A 105 -49.12 -24.00 -37.71
C SER A 105 -48.28 -23.34 -38.77
N PHE A 106 -48.61 -23.61 -40.05
CA PHE A 106 -47.78 -23.24 -41.18
C PHE A 106 -48.33 -22.07 -41.99
N TYR A 107 -49.62 -21.76 -41.86
CA TYR A 107 -50.21 -20.62 -42.55
C TYR A 107 -50.01 -19.35 -41.74
N ILE A 108 -49.22 -18.42 -42.29
CA ILE A 108 -49.08 -17.08 -41.76
C ILE A 108 -50.21 -16.24 -42.39
N SER A 109 -51.11 -15.73 -41.56
CA SER A 109 -52.27 -14.97 -42.03
C SER A 109 -51.81 -13.60 -42.58
N PRO A 110 -52.57 -13.00 -43.52
CA PRO A 110 -52.33 -11.63 -43.97
C PRO A 110 -52.38 -10.61 -42.81
N GLU A 111 -53.16 -10.92 -41.76
CA GLU A 111 -53.24 -10.12 -40.53
C GLU A 111 -51.91 -10.17 -39.74
N ASP A 112 -51.29 -11.37 -39.65
CA ASP A 112 -49.99 -11.53 -39.03
C ASP A 112 -48.88 -10.76 -39.76
N TRP A 113 -48.96 -10.64 -41.10
CA TRP A 113 -48.10 -9.77 -41.90
C TRP A 113 -48.41 -8.28 -41.68
N GLY A 114 -49.67 -7.92 -41.38
CA GLY A 114 -50.07 -6.55 -41.05
C GLY A 114 -49.36 -6.03 -39.81
N PHE A 115 -49.25 -6.86 -38.75
CA PHE A 115 -48.57 -6.49 -37.50
C PHE A 115 -47.06 -6.17 -37.68
N LEU A 116 -46.41 -6.78 -38.71
CA LEU A 116 -45.00 -6.45 -38.97
C LEU A 116 -44.82 -5.06 -39.64
N ASN A 117 -45.88 -4.51 -40.23
CA ASN A 117 -45.85 -3.19 -40.86
C ASN A 117 -46.40 -2.09 -39.92
N GLU A 118 -46.97 -2.45 -38.75
CA GLU A 118 -47.44 -1.47 -37.78
C GLU A 118 -46.27 -0.78 -37.06
N PRO A 119 -46.46 0.45 -36.56
CA PRO A 119 -45.44 1.12 -35.81
C PRO A 119 -45.12 0.31 -34.53
N PRO A 120 -43.84 0.11 -34.21
CA PRO A 120 -43.44 -0.71 -33.07
C PRO A 120 -43.97 -0.13 -31.77
N SER A 121 -44.78 -0.91 -31.06
CA SER A 121 -45.32 -0.66 -29.73
C SER A 121 -45.10 -1.89 -28.83
N GLN A 122 -45.29 -1.75 -27.50
CA GLN A 122 -45.13 -2.88 -26.57
C GLN A 122 -46.09 -4.03 -26.91
N ALA A 123 -47.37 -3.73 -27.20
CA ALA A 123 -48.37 -4.72 -27.52
C ALA A 123 -48.06 -5.44 -28.86
N VAL A 124 -47.61 -4.69 -29.88
CA VAL A 124 -47.18 -5.24 -31.17
C VAL A 124 -45.95 -6.14 -30.98
N SER A 125 -44.98 -5.70 -30.19
CA SER A 125 -43.75 -6.48 -29.92
C SER A 125 -44.03 -7.81 -29.21
N ASP A 126 -44.95 -7.86 -28.22
CA ASP A 126 -45.33 -9.11 -27.56
C ASP A 126 -46.04 -10.06 -28.57
N ARG A 127 -46.88 -9.54 -29.44
CA ARG A 127 -47.53 -10.33 -30.51
C ARG A 127 -46.51 -10.86 -31.51
N VAL A 128 -45.57 -10.03 -31.93
CA VAL A 128 -44.49 -10.41 -32.87
C VAL A 128 -43.60 -11.50 -32.25
N LEU A 129 -43.31 -11.45 -30.94
CA LEU A 129 -42.58 -12.50 -30.25
C LEU A 129 -43.29 -13.86 -30.33
N GLN A 130 -44.60 -13.88 -30.10
CA GLN A 130 -45.39 -15.12 -30.17
C GLN A 130 -45.38 -15.68 -31.61
N LEU A 131 -45.53 -14.80 -32.58
CA LEU A 131 -45.47 -15.17 -34.00
C LEU A 131 -44.09 -15.66 -34.43
N LEU A 132 -43.04 -15.04 -33.94
CA LEU A 132 -41.66 -15.45 -34.19
C LEU A 132 -41.38 -16.83 -33.64
N GLN A 133 -41.77 -17.11 -32.39
CA GLN A 133 -41.63 -18.45 -31.80
C GLN A 133 -42.34 -19.51 -32.64
N ARG A 134 -43.53 -19.18 -33.11
CA ARG A 134 -44.29 -20.06 -33.99
C ARG A 134 -43.57 -20.26 -35.33
N ALA A 135 -43.10 -19.21 -35.98
CA ALA A 135 -42.35 -19.29 -37.23
C ALA A 135 -41.06 -20.11 -37.10
N ARG A 136 -40.34 -19.98 -36.02
CA ARG A 136 -39.12 -20.75 -35.72
C ARG A 136 -39.39 -22.23 -35.51
N THR A 137 -40.42 -22.56 -34.74
CA THR A 137 -40.81 -23.97 -34.57
C THR A 137 -41.19 -24.58 -35.94
N THR A 138 -41.85 -23.81 -36.77
CA THR A 138 -42.20 -24.19 -38.15
C THR A 138 -40.94 -24.42 -38.98
N GLN A 139 -40.01 -23.51 -38.98
CA GLN A 139 -38.75 -23.62 -39.72
C GLN A 139 -37.91 -24.83 -39.28
N ARG A 140 -37.76 -25.06 -37.98
CA ARG A 140 -37.04 -26.24 -37.42
C ARG A 140 -37.70 -27.55 -37.84
N LEU A 141 -39.02 -27.61 -37.77
CA LEU A 141 -39.75 -28.79 -38.19
C LEU A 141 -39.56 -29.10 -39.67
N PHE A 142 -39.50 -28.08 -40.53
CA PHE A 142 -39.22 -28.28 -41.95
C PHE A 142 -37.76 -28.60 -42.23
N GLU A 143 -36.80 -28.02 -41.56
CA GLU A 143 -35.39 -28.34 -41.69
C GLU A 143 -35.11 -29.80 -41.31
N THR A 144 -35.76 -30.30 -40.26
CA THR A 144 -35.65 -31.72 -39.87
C THR A 144 -36.39 -32.66 -40.83
N SER A 145 -37.44 -32.17 -41.50
CA SER A 145 -38.24 -32.94 -42.49
C SER A 145 -37.65 -32.97 -43.88
N ILE A 146 -36.71 -32.07 -44.22
CA ILE A 146 -36.03 -31.95 -45.54
C ILE A 146 -35.16 -33.18 -45.89
N ARG A 147 -34.99 -34.14 -44.99
CA ARG A 147 -34.41 -35.45 -45.37
C ARG A 147 -35.18 -36.22 -46.45
N TYR A 148 -36.38 -35.76 -46.81
CA TYR A 148 -37.18 -36.28 -47.93
C TYR A 148 -37.49 -35.12 -48.92
N PRO A 149 -36.79 -35.06 -50.08
CA PRO A 149 -36.92 -33.91 -51.02
C PRO A 149 -38.15 -34.05 -51.94
N THR A 150 -39.36 -33.89 -51.43
CA THR A 150 -40.49 -34.21 -52.29
C THR A 150 -41.56 -33.14 -52.51
N THR A 151 -41.40 -31.90 -52.00
CA THR A 151 -42.42 -30.91 -52.38
C THR A 151 -41.82 -29.51 -52.55
N ILE A 152 -42.04 -28.95 -53.74
CA ILE A 152 -41.77 -27.55 -54.10
C ILE A 152 -42.44 -26.64 -53.07
N LEU A 153 -43.64 -27.00 -52.59
CA LEU A 153 -44.34 -26.33 -51.47
C LEU A 153 -43.54 -26.18 -50.18
N ALA A 154 -42.75 -27.18 -49.79
CA ALA A 154 -41.95 -27.09 -48.59
C ALA A 154 -40.86 -26.02 -48.71
N LYS A 155 -40.24 -25.90 -49.91
CA LYS A 155 -39.23 -24.87 -50.14
C LYS A 155 -39.81 -23.46 -50.13
N ASP A 156 -41.04 -23.29 -50.69
CA ASP A 156 -41.72 -22.01 -50.70
C ASP A 156 -42.16 -21.59 -49.28
N ILE A 157 -42.67 -22.53 -48.48
CA ILE A 157 -43.02 -22.26 -47.10
C ILE A 157 -41.78 -21.86 -46.29
N VAL A 158 -40.64 -22.56 -46.43
CA VAL A 158 -39.40 -22.22 -45.77
C VAL A 158 -38.90 -20.83 -46.16
N LYS A 159 -39.00 -20.48 -47.45
CA LYS A 159 -38.59 -19.17 -47.96
C LYS A 159 -39.48 -18.04 -47.43
N VAL A 160 -40.80 -18.25 -47.39
CA VAL A 160 -41.76 -17.28 -46.85
C VAL A 160 -41.59 -17.13 -45.33
N THR A 161 -41.41 -18.22 -44.59
CA THR A 161 -41.16 -18.18 -43.16
C THR A 161 -39.82 -17.54 -42.83
N ALA A 162 -38.76 -17.76 -43.61
CA ALA A 162 -37.47 -17.09 -43.45
C ALA A 162 -37.61 -15.56 -43.64
N CYS A 163 -38.31 -15.12 -44.68
CA CYS A 163 -38.57 -13.70 -44.89
C CYS A 163 -39.39 -13.08 -43.75
N PHE A 164 -40.38 -13.82 -43.25
CA PHE A 164 -41.15 -13.38 -42.07
C PHE A 164 -40.29 -13.24 -40.81
N VAL A 165 -39.46 -14.24 -40.55
CA VAL A 165 -38.53 -14.25 -39.43
C VAL A 165 -37.58 -13.05 -39.50
N ASP A 166 -36.99 -12.79 -40.67
CA ASP A 166 -36.04 -11.67 -40.80
C ASP A 166 -36.73 -10.31 -40.58
N LYS A 167 -37.96 -10.11 -41.10
CA LYS A 167 -38.74 -8.89 -40.83
C LYS A 167 -39.18 -8.78 -39.38
N ALA A 168 -39.52 -9.90 -38.73
CA ALA A 168 -39.86 -9.91 -37.32
C ALA A 168 -38.66 -9.50 -36.42
N TYR A 169 -37.48 -9.98 -36.76
CA TYR A 169 -36.25 -9.52 -36.08
C TYR A 169 -35.98 -8.02 -36.29
N GLU A 170 -36.18 -7.52 -37.50
CA GLU A 170 -36.02 -6.10 -37.81
C GLU A 170 -37.03 -5.25 -37.00
N GLN A 171 -38.27 -5.70 -36.87
CA GLN A 171 -39.30 -5.03 -36.09
C GLN A 171 -38.98 -5.04 -34.58
N ILE A 172 -38.56 -6.18 -34.06
CA ILE A 172 -38.11 -6.31 -32.65
C ILE A 172 -36.91 -5.41 -32.43
N TYR A 173 -35.92 -5.43 -33.31
CA TYR A 173 -34.73 -4.57 -33.22
C TYR A 173 -35.10 -3.08 -33.17
N ASN A 174 -35.98 -2.62 -34.06
CA ASN A 174 -36.39 -1.22 -34.14
C ASN A 174 -37.20 -0.79 -32.91
N TRP A 175 -37.98 -1.70 -32.33
CA TRP A 175 -38.70 -1.43 -31.08
C TRP A 175 -37.75 -1.39 -29.87
N VAL A 176 -36.88 -2.38 -29.71
CA VAL A 176 -35.90 -2.45 -28.63
C VAL A 176 -34.97 -1.24 -28.69
N LYS A 177 -34.50 -0.88 -29.90
CA LYS A 177 -33.64 0.31 -30.06
C LYS A 177 -34.34 1.57 -29.55
N ARG A 178 -35.61 1.78 -29.88
CA ARG A 178 -36.37 2.94 -29.38
C ARG A 178 -36.61 2.90 -27.89
N GLU A 179 -36.98 1.74 -27.38
CA GLU A 179 -37.27 1.57 -25.96
C GLU A 179 -36.01 1.79 -25.10
N VAL A 180 -34.90 1.22 -25.53
CA VAL A 180 -33.59 1.39 -24.87
C VAL A 180 -33.15 2.86 -24.89
N SER A 181 -33.37 3.58 -26.01
CA SER A 181 -33.04 5.01 -26.09
C SER A 181 -34.00 5.88 -25.26
N ALA A 182 -35.24 5.46 -25.07
CA ALA A 182 -36.26 6.22 -24.33
C ALA A 182 -36.16 6.01 -22.79
N GLN A 183 -35.79 4.79 -22.34
CA GLN A 183 -35.70 4.43 -20.91
C GLN A 183 -34.46 4.98 -20.20
N CYS A 184 -33.68 5.85 -20.85
CA CYS A 184 -32.44 6.37 -20.28
C CYS A 184 -32.63 7.29 -19.09
N PHE A 185 -33.83 7.62 -18.65
CA PHE A 185 -34.01 8.81 -17.85
C PHE A 185 -34.25 8.63 -16.36
N GLU A 186 -34.70 7.59 -15.80
CA GLU A 186 -34.82 7.43 -14.34
C GLU A 186 -35.53 6.11 -14.01
N ALA A 187 -35.11 5.42 -12.98
CA ALA A 187 -35.74 4.22 -12.41
C ALA A 187 -36.23 3.17 -13.44
N ILE A 188 -35.34 2.28 -13.79
CA ILE A 188 -35.57 1.22 -14.78
C ILE A 188 -36.53 0.17 -14.21
N GLU A 189 -37.82 0.37 -14.35
CA GLU A 189 -38.75 -0.75 -14.39
C GLU A 189 -38.58 -1.45 -15.75
N ILE A 190 -37.71 -2.45 -15.79
CA ILE A 190 -37.44 -3.21 -17.00
C ILE A 190 -38.69 -3.97 -17.37
N SER A 191 -39.30 -3.58 -18.49
CA SER A 191 -40.45 -4.29 -19.04
C SER A 191 -40.11 -5.75 -19.31
N VAL A 192 -40.96 -6.66 -18.84
CA VAL A 192 -40.83 -8.11 -19.08
C VAL A 192 -40.74 -8.41 -20.58
N VAL A 193 -41.43 -7.60 -21.41
CA VAL A 193 -41.41 -7.71 -22.88
C VAL A 193 -40.03 -7.35 -23.45
N LEU A 194 -39.40 -6.29 -22.92
CA LEU A 194 -38.06 -5.88 -23.36
C LEU A 194 -37.02 -6.98 -23.09
N ARG A 195 -37.06 -7.60 -21.91
CA ARG A 195 -36.16 -8.72 -21.57
C ARG A 195 -36.34 -9.90 -22.54
N LYS A 196 -37.59 -10.30 -22.82
CA LYS A 196 -37.88 -11.36 -23.79
C LYS A 196 -37.41 -11.01 -25.20
N CYS A 197 -37.58 -9.77 -25.64
CA CYS A 197 -37.09 -9.31 -26.93
C CYS A 197 -35.57 -9.38 -27.03
N LEU A 198 -34.87 -8.96 -26.00
CA LEU A 198 -33.39 -9.05 -25.93
C LEU A 198 -32.93 -10.50 -25.92
N GLU A 199 -33.60 -11.39 -25.19
CA GLU A 199 -33.29 -12.83 -25.17
C GLU A 199 -33.43 -13.44 -26.57
N VAL A 200 -34.46 -13.05 -27.28
CA VAL A 200 -34.67 -13.49 -28.68
C VAL A 200 -33.60 -12.90 -29.61
N LEU A 201 -33.19 -11.65 -29.43
CA LEU A 201 -32.15 -11.02 -30.24
C LEU A 201 -30.76 -11.65 -30.05
N GLN A 202 -30.50 -12.35 -28.96
CA GLN A 202 -29.25 -13.11 -28.77
C GLN A 202 -28.99 -14.15 -29.86
N ASP A 203 -30.03 -14.67 -30.49
CA ASP A 203 -29.89 -15.58 -31.62
C ASP A 203 -29.28 -14.91 -32.89
N ARG A 204 -29.29 -13.59 -32.95
CA ARG A 204 -28.68 -12.77 -34.01
C ARG A 204 -27.61 -11.85 -33.41
N PRO A 205 -26.38 -12.33 -33.21
CA PRO A 205 -25.36 -11.64 -32.43
C PRO A 205 -25.02 -10.24 -32.96
N ILE A 206 -25.13 -10.04 -34.29
CA ILE A 206 -24.88 -8.74 -34.92
C ILE A 206 -25.93 -7.70 -34.49
N LEU A 207 -27.23 -8.04 -34.55
CA LEU A 207 -28.30 -7.15 -34.12
C LEU A 207 -28.28 -6.89 -32.64
N PHE A 208 -27.99 -7.94 -31.86
CA PHE A 208 -27.84 -7.84 -30.42
C PHE A 208 -26.71 -6.87 -30.03
N LYS A 209 -25.55 -6.98 -30.68
CA LYS A 209 -24.43 -6.07 -30.46
C LYS A 209 -24.80 -4.62 -30.75
N TYR A 210 -25.47 -4.35 -31.88
CA TYR A 210 -25.92 -2.99 -32.22
C TYR A 210 -26.89 -2.41 -31.19
N VAL A 211 -27.78 -3.23 -30.61
CA VAL A 211 -28.67 -2.80 -29.53
C VAL A 211 -27.89 -2.47 -28.26
N LEU A 212 -26.93 -3.30 -27.91
CA LEU A 212 -26.07 -3.05 -26.75
C LEU A 212 -25.21 -1.80 -26.91
N ASP A 213 -24.69 -1.54 -28.12
CA ASP A 213 -23.94 -0.32 -28.43
C ASP A 213 -24.83 0.93 -28.28
N GLU A 214 -26.10 0.87 -28.76
CA GLU A 214 -27.05 1.96 -28.59
C GLU A 214 -27.42 2.19 -27.13
N TYR A 215 -27.63 1.09 -26.37
CA TYR A 215 -27.82 1.14 -24.90
C TYR A 215 -26.64 1.80 -24.23
N ALA A 216 -25.44 1.35 -24.53
CA ALA A 216 -24.21 1.90 -23.94
C ALA A 216 -24.06 3.40 -24.26
N ASN A 217 -24.32 3.82 -25.50
CA ASN A 217 -24.26 5.23 -25.90
C ASN A 217 -25.28 6.10 -25.15
N ALA A 218 -26.49 5.60 -24.97
CA ALA A 218 -27.54 6.30 -24.25
C ALA A 218 -27.20 6.43 -22.75
N ARG A 219 -26.81 5.32 -22.11
CA ARG A 219 -26.40 5.31 -20.68
C ARG A 219 -25.17 6.16 -20.43
N ARG A 220 -24.18 6.14 -21.33
CA ARG A 220 -22.97 6.96 -21.24
C ARG A 220 -23.29 8.45 -21.06
N LYS A 221 -24.25 8.98 -21.82
CA LYS A 221 -24.66 10.39 -21.70
C LYS A 221 -25.26 10.67 -20.34
N VAL A 222 -26.17 9.83 -19.88
CA VAL A 222 -26.85 9.99 -18.58
C VAL A 222 -25.87 9.95 -17.43
N ILE A 223 -24.94 8.97 -17.45
CA ILE A 223 -23.94 8.84 -16.39
C ILE A 223 -22.96 10.01 -16.39
N ALA A 224 -22.51 10.46 -17.57
CA ALA A 224 -21.63 11.62 -17.67
C ALA A 224 -22.29 12.89 -17.14
N GLU A 225 -23.55 13.14 -17.49
CA GLU A 225 -24.33 14.26 -16.96
C GLU A 225 -24.57 14.13 -15.46
N ALA A 226 -24.88 12.93 -14.97
CA ALA A 226 -25.07 12.67 -13.54
C ALA A 226 -23.78 12.93 -12.74
N PHE A 227 -22.61 12.57 -13.28
CA PHE A 227 -21.33 12.86 -12.65
C PHE A 227 -21.03 14.35 -12.58
N ILE A 228 -21.23 15.08 -13.67
CA ILE A 228 -21.04 16.53 -13.71
C ILE A 228 -22.01 17.22 -12.74
N ASN A 229 -23.26 16.79 -12.68
CA ASN A 229 -24.24 17.29 -11.74
C ASN A 229 -23.85 17.00 -10.29
N ALA A 230 -23.33 15.81 -10.00
CA ALA A 230 -22.83 15.45 -8.67
C ALA A 230 -21.62 16.30 -8.25
N LEU A 231 -20.76 16.67 -9.20
CA LEU A 231 -19.64 17.56 -8.96
C LEU A 231 -20.10 18.99 -8.64
N THR A 232 -20.97 19.57 -9.47
CA THR A 232 -21.26 21.02 -9.50
C THR A 232 -22.53 21.43 -8.77
N VAL A 233 -23.61 20.64 -8.84
CA VAL A 233 -24.94 20.98 -8.30
C VAL A 233 -25.27 20.18 -7.05
N GLY A 234 -24.69 18.99 -6.93
CA GLY A 234 -25.05 18.00 -5.91
C GLY A 234 -26.08 17.02 -6.46
N TRP A 235 -26.14 15.83 -5.86
CA TRP A 235 -26.99 14.75 -6.32
C TRP A 235 -28.28 14.70 -5.50
N ASN A 236 -29.42 14.79 -6.19
CA ASN A 236 -30.71 14.47 -5.64
C ASN A 236 -30.95 12.97 -5.80
N SER A 237 -30.82 12.21 -4.74
CA SER A 237 -31.24 10.81 -4.71
C SER A 237 -32.77 10.77 -4.75
N GLY A 238 -33.32 10.82 -5.95
CA GLY A 238 -34.75 10.83 -6.19
C GLY A 238 -35.43 9.46 -6.10
N SER A 239 -35.31 8.75 -5.01
CA SER A 239 -36.19 7.61 -4.75
C SER A 239 -36.66 7.60 -3.30
N GLY A 240 -37.75 8.29 -3.04
CA GLY A 240 -38.56 8.16 -1.82
C GLY A 240 -38.40 9.30 -0.80
N PHE A 241 -39.50 9.78 -0.45
CA PHE A 241 -39.99 10.54 0.73
C PHE A 241 -39.24 11.73 1.33
N GLU A 242 -38.03 12.05 0.96
CA GLU A 242 -37.43 13.39 1.12
C GLU A 242 -36.16 13.46 0.27
N PRO A 243 -35.99 14.48 -0.61
CA PRO A 243 -34.76 14.70 -1.34
C PRO A 243 -33.70 15.20 -0.35
N VAL A 244 -32.87 14.33 0.17
CA VAL A 244 -31.64 14.77 0.84
C VAL A 244 -30.71 15.25 -0.26
N ALA A 245 -30.76 16.56 -0.53
CA ALA A 245 -29.85 17.22 -1.44
C ALA A 245 -28.43 17.07 -0.88
N THR A 246 -27.66 16.18 -1.47
CA THR A 246 -26.23 16.08 -1.16
C THR A 246 -25.53 17.32 -1.70
N LYS A 247 -24.61 17.87 -0.91
CA LYS A 247 -23.84 19.04 -1.32
C LYS A 247 -22.97 18.68 -2.54
N PRO A 248 -22.73 19.63 -3.46
CA PRO A 248 -21.78 19.43 -4.55
C PRO A 248 -20.42 18.96 -4.05
N MET A 249 -19.81 18.00 -4.75
CA MET A 249 -18.48 17.50 -4.36
C MET A 249 -17.41 18.60 -4.43
N GLU A 250 -17.52 19.54 -5.36
CA GLU A 250 -16.58 20.68 -5.48
C GLU A 250 -16.52 21.57 -4.23
N LEU A 251 -17.58 21.64 -3.42
CA LEU A 251 -17.54 22.37 -2.15
C LEU A 251 -16.58 21.73 -1.14
N GLN A 252 -16.17 20.51 -1.36
CA GLN A 252 -15.22 19.77 -0.51
C GLN A 252 -13.79 19.81 -1.06
N SER A 253 -13.52 20.59 -2.08
CA SER A 253 -12.18 20.73 -2.70
C SER A 253 -11.09 21.22 -1.73
N HIS A 254 -11.50 21.81 -0.58
CA HIS A 254 -10.58 22.18 0.50
C HIS A 254 -9.98 20.98 1.27
N ASP A 255 -10.59 19.80 1.16
CA ASP A 255 -10.06 18.54 1.69
C ASP A 255 -9.75 17.58 0.50
N PRO A 256 -8.50 17.56 0.02
CA PRO A 256 -8.10 16.81 -1.15
C PRO A 256 -8.40 15.31 -1.05
N LEU A 257 -8.21 14.74 0.14
CA LEU A 257 -8.40 13.31 0.39
C LEU A 257 -9.88 12.94 0.28
N ARG A 258 -10.75 13.75 0.88
CA ARG A 258 -12.18 13.55 0.85
C ARG A 258 -12.75 13.77 -0.55
N TYR A 259 -12.30 14.82 -1.23
CA TYR A 259 -12.74 15.13 -2.58
C TYR A 259 -12.40 14.00 -3.58
N ALA A 260 -11.16 13.49 -3.54
CA ALA A 260 -10.77 12.32 -4.34
C ALA A 260 -11.58 11.08 -3.95
N GLY A 261 -11.78 10.83 -2.65
CA GLY A 261 -12.55 9.71 -2.14
C GLY A 261 -13.99 9.72 -2.58
N ASP A 262 -14.66 10.87 -2.51
CA ASP A 262 -16.07 11.04 -2.89
C ASP A 262 -16.27 10.83 -4.40
N MET A 263 -15.37 11.37 -5.24
CA MET A 263 -15.40 11.13 -6.69
C MET A 263 -15.23 9.67 -7.05
N LEU A 264 -14.27 8.98 -6.44
CA LEU A 264 -13.99 7.58 -6.72
C LEU A 264 -15.07 6.65 -6.14
N ALA A 265 -15.65 7.00 -5.00
CA ALA A 265 -16.80 6.28 -4.43
C ALA A 265 -18.04 6.41 -5.32
N TRP A 266 -18.30 7.61 -5.84
CA TRP A 266 -19.38 7.82 -6.80
C TRP A 266 -19.17 7.00 -8.08
N LEU A 267 -17.95 7.02 -8.64
CA LEU A 267 -17.59 6.21 -9.80
C LEU A 267 -17.85 4.72 -9.56
N HIS A 268 -17.40 4.21 -8.41
CA HIS A 268 -17.61 2.81 -8.04
C HIS A 268 -19.11 2.48 -7.95
N GLN A 269 -19.89 3.30 -7.25
CA GLN A 269 -21.31 3.07 -7.09
C GLN A 269 -22.05 3.14 -8.42
N ALA A 270 -21.75 4.12 -9.27
CA ALA A 270 -22.33 4.24 -10.59
C ALA A 270 -22.01 3.00 -11.46
N SER A 271 -20.74 2.58 -11.47
CA SER A 271 -20.31 1.41 -12.22
C SER A 271 -20.95 0.10 -11.73
N ALA A 272 -21.11 -0.04 -10.42
CA ALA A 272 -21.78 -1.19 -9.81
C ALA A 272 -23.29 -1.22 -10.18
N SER A 273 -23.95 -0.05 -10.10
CA SER A 273 -25.35 0.08 -10.49
C SER A 273 -25.57 -0.25 -11.95
N GLU A 274 -24.70 0.23 -12.85
CA GLU A 274 -24.79 -0.11 -14.29
C GLU A 274 -24.59 -1.61 -14.55
N ARG A 275 -23.69 -2.25 -13.81
CA ARG A 275 -23.54 -3.71 -13.91
C ARG A 275 -24.80 -4.46 -13.46
N GLU A 276 -25.44 -4.01 -12.41
CA GLU A 276 -26.71 -4.58 -11.95
C GLU A 276 -27.85 -4.34 -12.94
N TYR A 277 -27.92 -3.12 -13.49
CA TYR A 277 -28.90 -2.81 -14.54
C TYR A 277 -28.67 -3.67 -15.77
N PHE A 278 -27.46 -3.83 -16.24
CA PHE A 278 -27.14 -4.70 -17.35
C PHE A 278 -27.55 -6.15 -17.08
N LYS A 279 -27.24 -6.68 -15.89
CA LYS A 279 -27.65 -8.04 -15.49
C LYS A 279 -29.17 -8.20 -15.40
N SER A 280 -29.87 -7.20 -14.94
CA SER A 280 -31.33 -7.22 -14.87
C SER A 280 -31.98 -7.13 -16.26
N LEU A 281 -31.32 -6.47 -17.22
CA LEU A 281 -31.76 -6.32 -18.60
C LEU A 281 -31.51 -7.58 -19.43
N THR A 282 -30.37 -8.23 -19.22
CA THR A 282 -29.93 -9.41 -19.96
C THR A 282 -30.09 -10.67 -19.09
N SER A 283 -30.31 -11.84 -19.73
CA SER A 283 -30.27 -13.11 -19.01
C SER A 283 -28.83 -13.50 -18.67
N ASP A 284 -28.64 -14.37 -17.67
CA ASP A 284 -27.31 -14.87 -17.21
C ASP A 284 -26.49 -15.62 -18.32
N LYS A 285 -27.02 -15.70 -19.52
CA LYS A 285 -26.40 -16.38 -20.66
C LYS A 285 -25.49 -15.48 -21.50
N VAL A 286 -25.40 -14.20 -21.16
CA VAL A 286 -24.54 -13.26 -21.91
C VAL A 286 -23.08 -13.49 -21.55
N GLU A 287 -22.23 -13.54 -22.55
CA GLU A 287 -20.81 -13.71 -22.44
C GLU A 287 -20.17 -12.56 -21.61
N ILE A 288 -19.31 -12.91 -20.67
CA ILE A 288 -18.71 -11.95 -19.73
C ILE A 288 -17.92 -10.85 -20.47
N GLU A 289 -17.25 -11.22 -21.57
CA GLU A 289 -16.51 -10.24 -22.38
C GLU A 289 -17.42 -9.18 -22.98
N LEU A 290 -18.58 -9.58 -23.52
CA LEU A 290 -19.55 -8.66 -24.09
C LEU A 290 -20.16 -7.72 -23.03
N MET A 291 -20.35 -8.22 -21.82
CA MET A 291 -20.76 -7.40 -20.68
C MET A 291 -19.69 -6.36 -20.33
N HIS A 292 -18.43 -6.76 -20.26
CA HIS A 292 -17.33 -5.85 -19.97
C HIS A 292 -17.17 -4.79 -21.08
N ASP A 293 -17.30 -5.18 -22.36
CA ASP A 293 -17.25 -4.24 -23.48
C ASP A 293 -18.39 -3.21 -23.42
N CYS A 294 -19.61 -3.65 -23.11
CA CYS A 294 -20.74 -2.75 -22.95
C CYS A 294 -20.54 -1.79 -21.76
N LEU A 295 -20.15 -2.30 -20.60
CA LEU A 295 -19.88 -1.49 -19.41
C LEU A 295 -18.72 -0.52 -19.63
N ASN A 296 -17.68 -0.92 -20.34
CA ASN A 296 -16.61 -0.02 -20.76
C ASN A 296 -17.12 1.13 -21.62
N ASN A 297 -17.96 0.83 -22.62
CA ASN A 297 -18.57 1.86 -23.47
C ASN A 297 -19.46 2.83 -22.68
N ILE A 298 -20.16 2.34 -21.65
CA ILE A 298 -20.98 3.16 -20.75
C ILE A 298 -20.10 4.09 -19.91
N THR A 299 -19.09 3.54 -19.26
CA THR A 299 -18.26 4.25 -18.29
C THR A 299 -17.18 5.13 -18.95
N ASN A 300 -16.88 4.92 -20.21
CA ASN A 300 -15.88 5.70 -20.96
C ASN A 300 -16.13 7.23 -20.89
N GLY A 301 -17.41 7.65 -20.80
CA GLY A 301 -17.75 9.06 -20.66
C GLY A 301 -17.28 9.71 -19.35
N LEU A 302 -16.94 8.91 -18.34
CA LEU A 302 -16.46 9.38 -17.03
C LEU A 302 -14.93 9.56 -17.00
N ALA A 303 -14.18 8.88 -17.88
CA ALA A 303 -12.73 8.85 -17.86
C ALA A 303 -12.11 10.26 -17.91
N TYR A 304 -12.51 11.07 -18.88
CA TYR A 304 -11.95 12.40 -19.08
C TYR A 304 -12.26 13.40 -17.95
N PRO A 305 -13.53 13.61 -17.52
CA PRO A 305 -13.79 14.54 -16.43
C PRO A 305 -13.15 14.09 -15.11
N LEU A 306 -13.13 12.78 -14.83
CA LEU A 306 -12.46 12.25 -13.66
C LEU A 306 -10.94 12.53 -13.69
N GLN A 307 -10.32 12.26 -14.84
CA GLN A 307 -8.89 12.54 -15.05
C GLN A 307 -8.60 14.01 -14.80
N LEU A 308 -9.35 14.91 -15.41
CA LEU A 308 -9.13 16.36 -15.30
C LEU A 308 -9.15 16.84 -13.85
N HIS A 309 -10.19 16.45 -13.08
CA HIS A 309 -10.34 16.89 -11.70
C HIS A 309 -9.28 16.28 -10.77
N LEU A 310 -8.94 14.99 -10.96
CA LEU A 310 -7.91 14.34 -10.16
C LEU A 310 -6.50 14.83 -10.51
N GLU A 311 -6.19 15.09 -11.78
CA GLU A 311 -4.90 15.69 -12.17
C GLU A 311 -4.74 17.09 -11.58
N GLN A 312 -5.78 17.93 -11.64
CA GLN A 312 -5.75 19.26 -11.02
C GLN A 312 -5.49 19.16 -9.52
N LEU A 313 -6.19 18.25 -8.84
CA LEU A 313 -6.01 18.01 -7.42
C LEU A 313 -4.56 17.59 -7.11
N LEU A 314 -4.02 16.61 -7.83
CA LEU A 314 -2.66 16.09 -7.64
C LEU A 314 -1.57 17.14 -7.88
N VAL A 315 -1.76 18.01 -8.87
CA VAL A 315 -0.80 19.08 -9.19
C VAL A 315 -0.84 20.22 -8.19
N THR A 316 -2.00 20.51 -7.60
CA THR A 316 -2.15 21.60 -6.61
C THR A 316 -1.72 21.19 -5.21
N GLU A 317 -1.68 19.88 -4.92
CA GLU A 317 -1.28 19.37 -3.61
C GLU A 317 0.24 19.26 -3.49
N HIS A 318 0.78 19.77 -2.38
CA HIS A 318 2.23 19.77 -2.14
C HIS A 318 2.67 18.89 -0.96
N SER A 319 1.72 18.43 -0.13
CA SER A 319 2.03 17.59 1.01
C SER A 319 2.30 16.15 0.58
N ALA A 320 3.49 15.65 0.87
CA ALA A 320 3.88 14.26 0.58
C ALA A 320 2.92 13.24 1.24
N VAL A 321 2.52 13.49 2.49
CA VAL A 321 1.60 12.60 3.22
C VAL A 321 0.23 12.52 2.56
N LEU A 322 -0.31 13.64 2.08
CA LEU A 322 -1.62 13.66 1.41
C LEU A 322 -1.55 12.98 0.04
N LEU A 323 -0.52 13.27 -0.75
CA LEU A 323 -0.29 12.61 -2.04
C LEU A 323 -0.16 11.08 -1.88
N TYR A 324 0.53 10.62 -0.84
CA TYR A 324 0.61 9.19 -0.54
C TYR A 324 -0.75 8.57 -0.20
N LYS A 325 -1.56 9.25 0.62
CA LYS A 325 -2.92 8.80 0.96
C LYS A 325 -3.83 8.76 -0.27
N ILE A 326 -3.74 9.76 -1.14
CA ILE A 326 -4.50 9.80 -2.40
C ILE A 326 -4.06 8.65 -3.31
N ASN A 327 -2.75 8.38 -3.42
CA ASN A 327 -2.24 7.24 -4.19
C ASN A 327 -2.80 5.90 -3.68
N ASN A 328 -2.91 5.72 -2.37
CA ASN A 328 -3.48 4.50 -1.78
C ASN A 328 -4.98 4.36 -2.09
N ILE A 329 -5.73 5.46 -2.08
CA ILE A 329 -7.15 5.47 -2.48
C ILE A 329 -7.27 5.14 -3.97
N LEU A 330 -6.46 5.74 -4.84
CA LEU A 330 -6.44 5.45 -6.27
C LEU A 330 -6.12 3.97 -6.52
N GLN A 331 -5.15 3.41 -5.82
CA GLN A 331 -4.80 1.99 -5.92
C GLN A 331 -5.96 1.08 -5.51
N PHE A 332 -6.63 1.41 -4.41
CA PHE A 332 -7.80 0.65 -3.96
C PHE A 332 -8.91 0.65 -5.02
N TYR A 333 -9.34 1.84 -5.46
CA TYR A 333 -10.42 1.93 -6.44
C TYR A 333 -10.03 1.38 -7.81
N SER A 334 -8.76 1.50 -8.22
CA SER A 334 -8.25 0.87 -9.44
C SER A 334 -8.44 -0.65 -9.41
N SER A 335 -8.11 -1.30 -8.29
CA SER A 335 -8.32 -2.74 -8.12
C SER A 335 -9.81 -3.13 -8.11
N VAL A 336 -10.65 -2.33 -7.47
CA VAL A 336 -12.11 -2.55 -7.43
C VAL A 336 -12.72 -2.39 -8.81
N ILE A 337 -12.36 -1.35 -9.55
CA ILE A 337 -12.84 -1.10 -10.92
C ILE A 337 -12.36 -2.18 -11.89
N MET A 338 -11.10 -2.63 -11.76
CA MET A 338 -10.58 -3.76 -12.54
C MET A 338 -11.43 -5.03 -12.36
N ASN A 339 -11.81 -5.35 -11.11
CA ASN A 339 -12.67 -6.49 -10.81
C ASN A 339 -14.12 -6.31 -11.30
N LEU A 340 -14.59 -5.07 -11.39
CA LEU A 340 -15.96 -4.76 -11.77
C LEU A 340 -16.16 -4.70 -13.28
N LEU A 341 -15.26 -4.01 -13.99
CA LEU A 341 -15.37 -3.67 -15.41
C LEU A 341 -14.40 -4.44 -16.31
N GLY A 342 -13.40 -5.11 -15.73
CA GLY A 342 -12.36 -5.83 -16.46
C GLY A 342 -11.12 -4.98 -16.75
N GLU A 343 -10.05 -5.67 -17.14
CA GLU A 343 -8.72 -5.08 -17.35
C GLU A 343 -8.66 -4.13 -18.58
N LYS A 344 -9.48 -4.38 -19.59
CA LYS A 344 -9.50 -3.59 -20.84
C LYS A 344 -10.29 -2.28 -20.73
N CYS A 345 -10.77 -1.93 -19.54
CA CYS A 345 -11.61 -0.75 -19.33
C CYS A 345 -10.79 0.55 -19.42
N THR A 346 -11.31 1.56 -20.14
CA THR A 346 -10.68 2.88 -20.28
C THR A 346 -10.56 3.62 -18.93
N VAL A 347 -11.56 3.49 -18.06
CA VAL A 347 -11.52 4.08 -16.71
C VAL A 347 -10.42 3.45 -15.87
N TYR A 348 -10.21 2.14 -16.00
CA TYR A 348 -9.10 1.47 -15.32
C TYR A 348 -7.74 1.97 -15.84
N ALA A 349 -7.59 2.14 -17.15
CA ALA A 349 -6.37 2.69 -17.74
C ALA A 349 -6.09 4.11 -17.23
N THR A 350 -7.10 5.00 -17.20
CA THR A 350 -6.94 6.36 -16.65
C THR A 350 -6.60 6.35 -15.15
N LEU A 351 -7.22 5.48 -14.35
CA LEU A 351 -6.87 5.35 -12.93
C LEU A 351 -5.44 4.84 -12.72
N SER A 352 -4.96 3.93 -13.57
CA SER A 352 -3.59 3.43 -13.55
C SER A 352 -2.58 4.53 -13.93
N GLU A 353 -2.89 5.38 -14.90
CA GLU A 353 -2.09 6.55 -15.27
C GLU A 353 -2.05 7.57 -14.13
N LEU A 354 -3.20 7.89 -13.53
CA LEU A 354 -3.31 8.79 -12.38
C LEU A 354 -2.56 8.25 -11.17
N GLN A 355 -2.60 6.95 -10.94
CA GLN A 355 -1.82 6.30 -9.87
C GLN A 355 -0.32 6.46 -10.11
N SER A 356 0.14 6.28 -11.33
CA SER A 356 1.54 6.47 -11.71
C SER A 356 1.97 7.93 -11.56
N LEU A 357 1.12 8.87 -11.98
CA LEU A 357 1.35 10.30 -11.81
C LEU A 357 1.40 10.68 -10.32
N SER A 358 0.44 10.22 -9.53
CA SER A 358 0.36 10.45 -8.10
C SER A 358 1.60 9.93 -7.37
N TRP A 359 2.09 8.75 -7.76
CA TRP A 359 3.32 8.19 -7.21
C TRP A 359 4.55 9.04 -7.53
N ASN A 360 4.69 9.48 -8.77
CA ASN A 360 5.82 10.32 -9.19
C ASN A 360 5.80 11.69 -8.48
N LEU A 361 4.62 12.31 -8.37
CA LEU A 361 4.45 13.57 -7.64
C LEU A 361 4.72 13.40 -6.15
N PHE A 362 4.27 12.29 -5.55
CA PHE A 362 4.56 11.96 -4.17
C PHE A 362 6.06 11.84 -3.91
N ILE A 363 6.80 11.08 -4.72
CA ILE A 363 8.26 10.92 -4.56
C ILE A 363 8.96 12.27 -4.73
N SER A 364 8.55 13.08 -5.71
CA SER A 364 9.12 14.42 -5.93
C SER A 364 8.83 15.36 -4.75
N ALA A 365 7.59 15.37 -4.24
CA ALA A 365 7.20 16.17 -3.09
C ALA A 365 7.95 15.73 -1.82
N LEU A 366 8.07 14.42 -1.58
CA LEU A 366 8.81 13.86 -0.46
C LEU A 366 10.28 14.25 -0.49
N GLN A 367 10.91 14.16 -1.67
CA GLN A 367 12.29 14.58 -1.86
C GLN A 367 12.45 16.08 -1.58
N GLN A 368 11.57 16.90 -2.13
CA GLN A 368 11.61 18.36 -1.95
C GLN A 368 11.36 18.74 -0.48
N GLU A 369 10.37 18.14 0.18
CA GLU A 369 10.04 18.39 1.58
C GLU A 369 11.20 17.98 2.50
N THR A 370 11.83 16.83 2.23
CA THR A 370 13.02 16.35 2.94
C THR A 370 14.19 17.33 2.77
N LEU A 371 14.48 17.76 1.53
CA LEU A 371 15.57 18.70 1.26
C LEU A 371 15.32 20.08 1.88
N ASN A 372 14.08 20.56 1.86
CA ASN A 372 13.69 21.83 2.52
C ASN A 372 13.93 21.76 4.03
N LEU A 373 13.47 20.69 4.70
CA LEU A 373 13.72 20.46 6.13
C LEU A 373 15.22 20.44 6.45
N LEU A 374 16.01 19.74 5.65
CA LEU A 374 17.45 19.65 5.86
C LEU A 374 18.17 20.97 5.58
N SER A 375 17.70 21.79 4.64
CA SER A 375 18.28 23.11 4.33
C SER A 375 18.08 24.12 5.45
N GLU A 376 17.01 24.02 6.23
CA GLU A 376 16.70 24.86 7.39
C GLU A 376 17.41 24.42 8.67
N SER A 377 18.21 23.33 8.61
CA SER A 377 18.84 22.79 9.80
C SER A 377 19.97 23.66 10.31
N GLU A 378 19.91 24.04 11.58
CA GLU A 378 20.98 24.75 12.26
C GLU A 378 22.11 23.80 12.65
N PHE A 379 23.36 24.33 12.69
CA PHE A 379 24.51 23.58 13.18
C PHE A 379 24.36 23.29 14.70
N PRO A 380 24.49 22.04 15.15
CA PRO A 380 24.37 21.67 16.55
C PRO A 380 25.50 22.32 17.38
N ARG A 381 25.14 23.08 18.42
CA ARG A 381 26.11 23.92 19.12
C ARG A 381 26.95 23.17 20.15
N HIS A 382 26.39 22.42 21.07
CA HIS A 382 27.15 21.79 22.18
C HIS A 382 26.59 20.44 22.65
N ASP A 383 25.43 20.05 22.21
CA ASP A 383 24.74 18.84 22.69
C ASP A 383 24.93 17.63 21.76
N PHE A 384 25.57 17.82 20.63
CA PHE A 384 25.79 16.79 19.60
C PHE A 384 24.53 15.99 19.25
N MET A 385 23.36 16.64 19.37
CA MET A 385 22.07 16.02 19.06
C MET A 385 21.67 16.29 17.61
N PRO A 386 20.86 15.39 17.00
CA PRO A 386 20.30 15.68 15.71
C PRO A 386 19.45 16.95 15.73
N SER A 387 19.47 17.72 14.63
CA SER A 387 18.66 18.93 14.50
C SER A 387 17.17 18.60 14.57
N THR A 388 16.36 19.58 14.98
CA THR A 388 14.89 19.44 15.00
C THR A 388 14.35 19.10 13.62
N SER A 389 14.91 19.70 12.57
CA SER A 389 14.55 19.43 11.17
C SER A 389 14.84 17.98 10.75
N ALA A 390 15.98 17.41 11.19
CA ALA A 390 16.27 16.00 10.95
C ALA A 390 15.30 15.05 11.66
N LEU A 391 14.89 15.40 12.88
CA LEU A 391 13.86 14.64 13.61
C LEU A 391 12.49 14.76 12.95
N GLU A 392 12.17 15.90 12.37
CA GLU A 392 10.94 16.10 11.61
C GLU A 392 10.93 15.28 10.31
N ALA A 393 12.09 15.16 9.62
CA ALA A 393 12.23 14.26 8.48
C ALA A 393 12.00 12.78 8.87
N CYS A 394 12.50 12.35 10.03
CA CYS A 394 12.19 11.02 10.55
C CYS A 394 10.71 10.84 10.89
N ARG A 395 10.05 11.85 11.45
CA ARG A 395 8.60 11.82 11.74
C ARG A 395 7.76 11.80 10.45
N LEU A 396 8.18 12.53 9.43
CA LEU A 396 7.55 12.50 8.12
C LEU A 396 7.60 11.08 7.53
N LEU A 397 8.76 10.43 7.59
CA LEU A 397 8.93 9.05 7.17
C LEU A 397 8.03 8.10 7.97
N GLU A 398 8.00 8.23 9.30
CA GLU A 398 7.14 7.42 10.18
C GLU A 398 5.65 7.63 9.85
N ALA A 399 5.21 8.87 9.61
CA ALA A 399 3.84 9.20 9.23
C ALA A 399 3.43 8.57 7.88
N ILE A 400 4.34 8.52 6.90
CA ILE A 400 4.08 7.92 5.59
C ILE A 400 4.01 6.39 5.73
N LEU A 401 4.97 5.77 6.41
CA LEU A 401 5.05 4.32 6.53
C LEU A 401 3.93 3.74 7.41
N THR A 402 3.47 4.47 8.43
CA THR A 402 2.27 4.07 9.19
C THR A 402 0.99 4.13 8.36
N CYS A 403 0.92 4.98 7.33
CA CYS A 403 -0.19 4.97 6.37
C CYS A 403 -0.14 3.77 5.42
N GLN A 404 0.98 3.05 5.34
CA GLN A 404 1.16 1.90 4.45
C GLN A 404 0.34 0.68 4.88
N ASP A 405 0.01 0.54 6.15
CA ASP A 405 -0.85 -0.54 6.67
C ASP A 405 -2.25 -0.51 6.05
N MET A 406 -2.65 0.65 5.50
CA MET A 406 -3.90 0.83 4.77
C MET A 406 -3.81 0.48 3.27
N SER A 407 -2.64 0.09 2.78
CA SER A 407 -2.44 -0.22 1.36
C SER A 407 -2.91 -1.63 1.02
N TYR A 408 -3.72 -1.75 -0.03
CA TYR A 408 -4.23 -3.02 -0.57
C TYR A 408 -3.25 -3.69 -1.56
N ALA A 409 -2.01 -3.21 -1.65
CA ALA A 409 -1.01 -3.77 -2.54
C ALA A 409 -0.53 -5.17 -2.08
N ALA A 410 -0.11 -5.98 -3.02
CA ALA A 410 0.59 -7.24 -2.74
C ALA A 410 1.85 -6.98 -1.90
N PRO A 411 2.25 -7.89 -1.00
CA PRO A 411 3.37 -7.69 -0.09
C PRO A 411 4.68 -7.34 -0.80
N ASP A 412 4.97 -7.97 -1.94
CA ASP A 412 6.19 -7.71 -2.72
C ASP A 412 6.22 -6.29 -3.29
N VAL A 413 5.08 -5.79 -3.77
CA VAL A 413 4.95 -4.41 -4.28
C VAL A 413 5.06 -3.40 -3.14
N ARG A 414 4.50 -3.72 -1.97
CA ARG A 414 4.63 -2.89 -0.77
C ARG A 414 6.08 -2.77 -0.34
N GLN A 415 6.80 -3.88 -0.30
CA GLN A 415 8.22 -3.90 0.05
C GLN A 415 9.03 -2.99 -0.87
N THR A 416 8.90 -3.15 -2.19
CA THR A 416 9.64 -2.34 -3.19
C THR A 416 9.32 -0.85 -3.05
N LYS A 417 8.04 -0.50 -2.85
CA LYS A 417 7.63 0.89 -2.63
C LYS A 417 8.18 1.45 -1.31
N CYS A 418 8.19 0.65 -0.25
CA CYS A 418 8.76 1.01 1.05
C CYS A 418 10.26 1.30 0.95
N GLU A 419 10.99 0.42 0.28
CA GLU A 419 12.43 0.59 0.04
C GLU A 419 12.72 1.91 -0.70
N GLN A 420 11.94 2.25 -1.72
CA GLN A 420 12.06 3.53 -2.43
C GLN A 420 11.78 4.74 -1.54
N ILE A 421 10.71 4.69 -0.73
CA ILE A 421 10.38 5.78 0.21
C ILE A 421 11.51 5.99 1.22
N VAL A 422 11.99 4.90 1.81
CA VAL A 422 13.06 4.95 2.81
C VAL A 422 14.36 5.47 2.19
N GLU A 423 14.72 5.03 0.99
CA GLU A 423 15.91 5.51 0.29
C GLU A 423 15.86 7.02 0.02
N VAL A 424 14.71 7.53 -0.44
CA VAL A 424 14.53 8.96 -0.75
C VAL A 424 14.69 9.86 0.48
N VAL A 425 14.33 9.38 1.67
CA VAL A 425 14.44 10.16 2.92
C VAL A 425 15.77 9.91 3.63
N VAL A 426 16.15 8.65 3.79
CA VAL A 426 17.29 8.27 4.62
C VAL A 426 18.61 8.66 3.97
N LYS A 427 18.75 8.51 2.65
CA LYS A 427 20.00 8.83 1.95
C LYS A 427 20.39 10.31 2.07
N PRO A 428 19.52 11.29 1.74
CA PRO A 428 19.84 12.70 1.96
C PRO A 428 20.08 13.03 3.44
N LEU A 429 19.39 12.36 4.35
CA LEU A 429 19.54 12.55 5.78
C LEU A 429 20.95 12.10 6.25
N LEU A 430 21.42 10.96 5.79
CA LEU A 430 22.77 10.47 6.08
C LEU A 430 23.85 11.38 5.48
N GLU A 431 23.70 11.81 4.23
CA GLU A 431 24.60 12.76 3.56
C GLU A 431 24.64 14.10 4.31
N HIS A 432 23.49 14.56 4.81
CA HIS A 432 23.40 15.76 5.63
C HIS A 432 24.16 15.60 6.96
N PHE A 433 24.02 14.47 7.66
CA PHE A 433 24.77 14.21 8.89
C PHE A 433 26.28 14.16 8.66
N GLU A 434 26.74 13.54 7.57
CA GLU A 434 28.14 13.51 7.19
C GLU A 434 28.67 14.92 6.86
N THR A 435 27.88 15.74 6.16
CA THR A 435 28.22 17.13 5.85
C THR A 435 28.31 17.97 7.12
N MET A 436 27.39 17.81 8.06
CA MET A 436 27.44 18.51 9.35
C MET A 436 28.60 18.02 10.22
N ALA A 437 28.88 16.72 10.22
CA ALA A 437 30.02 16.13 10.90
C ALA A 437 31.37 16.71 10.40
N GLY A 438 31.49 16.91 9.08
CA GLY A 438 32.68 17.54 8.47
C GLY A 438 32.97 18.95 9.00
N ARG A 439 31.94 19.72 9.33
CA ARG A 439 32.08 21.09 9.86
C ARG A 439 32.65 21.14 11.27
N PHE A 440 32.52 20.09 12.10
CA PHE A 440 33.16 20.03 13.41
C PHE A 440 34.69 20.08 13.30
N GLY A 441 35.29 19.50 12.26
CA GLY A 441 36.73 19.58 11.98
C GLY A 441 37.20 20.96 11.52
N GLU A 442 36.35 21.72 10.82
CA GLU A 442 36.70 23.07 10.32
C GLU A 442 36.56 24.14 11.42
N VAL A 443 35.64 24.01 12.33
CA VAL A 443 35.43 24.95 13.46
C VAL A 443 36.55 24.86 14.49
N ALA A 444 37.26 23.74 14.59
CA ALA A 444 38.37 23.51 15.51
C ALA A 444 39.67 24.21 15.07
N LEU A 445 39.77 24.83 13.87
CA LEU A 445 40.88 25.64 13.44
C LEU A 445 40.65 27.12 13.77
N PRO A 446 41.22 27.69 14.87
CA PRO A 446 41.14 29.12 15.11
C PRO A 446 41.90 29.88 14.00
N PRO A 447 41.38 31.06 13.54
CA PRO A 447 42.06 31.82 12.54
C PRO A 447 43.46 32.23 13.03
N SER A 448 44.48 31.70 12.36
CA SER A 448 45.86 32.15 12.30
C SER A 448 46.25 33.19 13.37
N ARG A 449 46.72 32.79 14.55
CA ARG A 449 47.64 33.57 15.33
C ARG A 449 49.04 33.30 14.80
N LYS A 450 49.62 34.33 14.18
CA LYS A 450 51.02 34.40 13.80
C LYS A 450 51.90 33.96 14.95
N ALA A 451 52.84 33.08 14.66
CA ALA A 451 53.82 32.51 15.53
C ALA A 451 54.48 33.52 16.46
N SER A 452 54.41 33.25 17.76
CA SER A 452 55.46 33.59 18.72
C SER A 452 55.99 32.26 19.27
N ALA A 453 57.21 32.00 18.89
CA ALA A 453 57.99 30.86 19.35
C ALA A 453 58.16 30.91 20.87
N THR A 454 57.96 29.81 21.51
CA THR A 454 58.67 29.17 22.61
C THR A 454 57.73 28.44 23.55
N THR A 455 57.58 27.19 23.30
CA THR A 455 57.62 26.09 24.29
C THR A 455 57.34 24.78 23.52
N VAL A 456 58.36 23.93 23.54
CA VAL A 456 58.35 22.62 22.91
C VAL A 456 57.43 21.73 23.73
N SER A 457 56.22 21.53 23.25
CA SER A 457 55.36 20.41 23.66
C SER A 457 55.59 19.28 22.65
N PRO A 458 55.81 18.04 23.06
CA PRO A 458 56.03 16.95 22.10
C PRO A 458 54.85 16.82 21.17
N ALA A 459 55.14 16.76 19.89
CA ALA A 459 54.15 16.57 18.82
C ALA A 459 53.40 15.22 19.07
N PRO A 460 52.11 15.19 18.85
CA PRO A 460 51.39 13.92 18.91
C PRO A 460 51.97 12.94 17.88
N PRO A 461 52.01 11.64 18.17
CA PRO A 461 52.51 10.63 17.24
C PRO A 461 51.68 10.63 15.94
N PRO A 462 52.33 10.29 14.79
CA PRO A 462 51.62 10.24 13.50
C PRO A 462 50.48 9.22 13.59
N PRO A 463 49.35 9.48 12.93
CA PRO A 463 48.18 8.61 12.97
C PRO A 463 48.55 7.22 12.45
N SER A 464 48.37 6.22 13.29
CA SER A 464 48.44 4.82 12.90
C SER A 464 47.33 4.49 11.91
N ALA A 465 47.63 3.67 10.90
CA ALA A 465 46.69 3.22 9.88
C ALA A 465 45.44 2.59 10.52
N GLY A 466 44.33 3.36 10.54
CA GLY A 466 43.07 2.95 11.18
C GLY A 466 42.33 4.08 11.89
N GLN A 467 42.90 5.30 11.98
CA GLN A 467 42.18 6.43 12.58
C GLN A 467 41.05 6.90 11.67
N SER A 468 39.88 7.12 12.26
CA SER A 468 38.71 7.65 11.57
C SER A 468 39.00 9.04 10.99
N VAL A 469 38.42 9.33 9.86
CA VAL A 469 38.52 10.66 9.21
C VAL A 469 37.85 11.75 10.05
N TRP A 470 37.06 11.38 11.04
CA TRP A 470 36.19 12.26 11.83
C TRP A 470 36.79 12.57 13.21
N SER A 471 36.61 13.82 13.67
CA SER A 471 36.93 14.20 15.06
C SER A 471 36.02 13.46 16.06
N THR A 472 36.42 13.33 17.32
CA THR A 472 35.61 12.67 18.38
C THR A 472 34.23 13.31 18.52
N GLU A 473 34.13 14.64 18.44
CA GLU A 473 32.88 15.40 18.43
C GLU A 473 31.97 15.00 17.26
N ALA A 474 32.53 14.91 16.06
CA ALA A 474 31.83 14.48 14.86
C ALA A 474 31.31 13.04 14.95
N GLN A 475 32.14 12.15 15.52
CA GLN A 475 31.75 10.75 15.74
C GLN A 475 30.59 10.62 16.75
N VAL A 476 30.61 11.37 17.84
CA VAL A 476 29.53 11.39 18.84
C VAL A 476 28.25 11.98 18.23
N TYR A 477 28.36 13.04 17.44
CA TYR A 477 27.24 13.60 16.68
C TYR A 477 26.62 12.57 15.74
N LEU A 478 27.46 11.93 14.91
CA LEU A 478 27.02 10.88 13.98
C LEU A 478 26.35 9.71 14.73
N LEU A 479 26.95 9.29 15.85
CA LEU A 479 26.40 8.22 16.68
C LEU A 479 24.99 8.56 17.20
N ASN A 480 24.77 9.77 17.70
CA ASN A 480 23.47 10.23 18.17
C ASN A 480 22.46 10.32 17.02
N CYS A 481 22.85 10.87 15.87
CA CYS A 481 22.00 10.99 14.69
C CYS A 481 21.60 9.62 14.12
N LEU A 482 22.57 8.72 13.94
CA LEU A 482 22.29 7.37 13.42
C LEU A 482 21.43 6.55 14.38
N ASN A 483 21.63 6.66 15.70
CA ASN A 483 20.76 6.00 16.67
C ASN A 483 19.33 6.54 16.62
N SER A 484 19.14 7.83 16.38
CA SER A 484 17.81 8.42 16.19
C SER A 484 17.10 7.83 14.97
N VAL A 485 17.77 7.75 13.83
CA VAL A 485 17.23 7.14 12.60
C VAL A 485 16.97 5.65 12.82
N TYR A 486 17.92 4.93 13.44
CA TYR A 486 17.75 3.52 13.78
C TYR A 486 16.52 3.28 14.66
N ALA A 487 16.31 4.12 15.68
CA ALA A 487 15.15 4.01 16.56
C ALA A 487 13.82 4.25 15.84
N SER A 488 13.79 5.15 14.86
CA SER A 488 12.62 5.39 14.01
C SER A 488 12.37 4.23 13.06
N LEU A 489 13.39 3.75 12.36
CA LEU A 489 13.26 2.66 11.38
C LEU A 489 12.97 1.30 12.03
N SER A 490 13.49 1.03 13.23
CA SER A 490 13.30 -0.24 13.94
C SER A 490 11.84 -0.54 14.32
N ARG A 491 10.97 0.46 14.28
CA ARG A 491 9.52 0.33 14.55
C ARG A 491 8.70 0.04 13.30
N LEU A 492 9.33 0.08 12.13
CA LEU A 492 8.67 0.05 10.85
C LEU A 492 8.96 -1.29 10.15
N GLU A 493 7.99 -1.78 9.41
CA GLU A 493 8.14 -2.98 8.60
C GLU A 493 8.94 -2.69 7.32
N PHE A 494 9.54 -3.73 6.72
CA PHE A 494 10.27 -3.67 5.43
C PHE A 494 11.52 -2.76 5.39
N THR A 495 12.07 -2.38 6.54
CA THR A 495 13.26 -1.51 6.65
C THR A 495 14.55 -2.29 6.94
N GLY A 496 14.52 -3.62 6.87
CA GLY A 496 15.61 -4.49 7.31
C GLY A 496 16.97 -4.23 6.65
N VAL A 497 16.98 -3.88 5.36
CA VAL A 497 18.21 -3.60 4.60
C VAL A 497 18.88 -2.32 5.12
N GLN A 498 18.11 -1.25 5.26
CA GLN A 498 18.61 0.04 5.75
C GLN A 498 19.02 -0.04 7.22
N ILE A 499 18.28 -0.80 8.03
CA ILE A 499 18.64 -1.07 9.43
C ILE A 499 19.98 -1.79 9.49
N ALA A 500 20.24 -2.77 8.62
CA ALA A 500 21.51 -3.48 8.60
C ALA A 500 22.68 -2.55 8.22
N GLU A 501 22.49 -1.67 7.22
CA GLU A 501 23.50 -0.68 6.82
C GLU A 501 23.79 0.31 7.95
N ILE A 502 22.75 0.87 8.58
CA ILE A 502 22.92 1.80 9.71
C ILE A 502 23.58 1.09 10.89
N SER A 503 23.21 -0.17 11.17
CA SER A 503 23.80 -0.96 12.25
C SER A 503 25.30 -1.19 12.02
N GLN A 504 25.72 -1.42 10.78
CA GLN A 504 27.13 -1.55 10.43
C GLN A 504 27.88 -0.24 10.69
N ARG A 505 27.34 0.89 10.22
CA ARG A 505 27.94 2.21 10.44
C ARG A 505 28.01 2.57 11.95
N LEU A 506 26.97 2.21 12.71
CA LEU A 506 26.97 2.37 14.18
C LEU A 506 28.07 1.54 14.84
N GLU A 507 28.27 0.29 14.40
CA GLU A 507 29.32 -0.58 14.93
C GLU A 507 30.73 -0.05 14.62
N ASP A 508 30.94 0.49 13.42
CA ASP A 508 32.20 1.12 13.02
C ASP A 508 32.50 2.36 13.88
N LEU A 509 31.50 3.21 14.15
CA LEU A 509 31.64 4.36 15.06
C LEU A 509 31.90 3.94 16.49
N LEU A 510 31.18 2.94 16.99
CA LEU A 510 31.39 2.41 18.34
C LEU A 510 32.80 1.85 18.51
N SER A 511 33.30 1.14 17.51
CA SER A 511 34.67 0.59 17.53
C SER A 511 35.72 1.71 17.51
N SER A 512 35.51 2.76 16.69
CA SER A 512 36.38 3.93 16.61
C SER A 512 36.43 4.71 17.93
N LEU A 513 35.25 5.06 18.50
CA LEU A 513 35.14 5.76 19.77
C LEU A 513 35.74 4.96 20.94
N THR A 514 35.55 3.63 20.92
CA THR A 514 36.17 2.74 21.91
C THR A 514 37.68 2.80 21.81
N ALA A 515 38.25 2.77 20.62
CA ALA A 515 39.68 2.85 20.40
C ALA A 515 40.25 4.23 20.86
N GLU A 516 39.55 5.32 20.50
CA GLU A 516 39.93 6.67 20.91
C GLU A 516 39.91 6.85 22.45
N GLN A 517 38.84 6.40 23.11
CA GLN A 517 38.74 6.45 24.58
C GLN A 517 39.85 5.59 25.23
N THR A 518 40.07 4.39 24.72
CA THR A 518 41.13 3.52 25.23
C THR A 518 42.51 4.16 25.07
N GLN A 519 42.78 4.74 23.89
CA GLN A 519 44.02 5.44 23.65
C GLN A 519 44.16 6.69 24.52
N HIS A 520 43.07 7.45 24.74
CA HIS A 520 43.07 8.60 25.64
C HIS A 520 43.42 8.20 27.06
N VAL A 521 42.82 7.14 27.59
CA VAL A 521 43.12 6.63 28.94
C VAL A 521 44.59 6.16 29.03
N LEU A 522 45.07 5.38 28.05
CA LEU A 522 46.47 4.94 28.01
C LEU A 522 47.46 6.11 27.92
N PHE A 523 47.13 7.16 27.18
CA PHE A 523 47.94 8.37 27.07
C PHE A 523 47.95 9.16 28.37
N ARG A 524 46.79 9.39 28.99
CA ARG A 524 46.67 10.15 30.25
C ARG A 524 47.30 9.42 31.45
N THR A 525 47.33 8.11 31.39
CA THR A 525 47.99 7.27 32.41
C THR A 525 49.48 7.01 32.11
N ASN A 526 50.01 7.58 31.01
CA ASN A 526 51.36 7.36 30.51
C ASN A 526 51.71 5.88 30.16
N LEU A 527 50.70 5.02 30.05
CA LEU A 527 50.87 3.62 29.66
C LEU A 527 51.02 3.44 28.16
N CYS A 528 50.74 4.49 27.37
CA CYS A 528 50.80 4.47 25.92
C CYS A 528 52.16 4.09 25.36
N GLY A 529 53.25 4.67 25.94
CA GLY A 529 54.64 4.37 25.52
C GLY A 529 54.98 2.90 25.73
N LEU A 530 54.63 2.36 26.88
CA LEU A 530 54.84 0.94 27.22
C LEU A 530 54.02 0.03 26.33
N TRP A 531 52.76 0.38 26.08
CA TRP A 531 51.84 -0.37 25.20
C TRP A 531 52.32 -0.42 23.73
N VAL A 532 52.78 0.71 23.21
CA VAL A 532 53.32 0.80 21.81
C VAL A 532 54.62 0.02 21.69
N ALA A 533 55.48 0.08 22.70
CA ALA A 533 56.73 -0.70 22.72
C ALA A 533 56.44 -2.21 22.70
N LEU A 534 55.46 -2.65 23.50
CA LEU A 534 55.00 -4.04 23.50
C LEU A 534 54.41 -4.49 22.18
N GLN A 535 53.61 -3.65 21.50
CA GLN A 535 53.06 -3.96 20.20
C GLN A 535 54.10 -4.04 19.08
N ARG A 536 55.14 -3.20 19.14
CA ARG A 536 56.29 -3.25 18.19
C ARG A 536 57.17 -4.46 18.35
N GLY A 537 57.30 -4.96 19.62
CA GLY A 537 58.02 -6.18 19.93
C GLY A 537 57.30 -7.46 19.61
N HIS A 538 56.01 -7.41 19.30
CA HIS A 538 55.17 -8.55 18.96
C HIS A 538 55.20 -8.83 17.45
N ASP A 539 56.22 -9.58 16.98
CA ASP A 539 56.24 -10.13 15.64
C ASP A 539 55.41 -11.42 15.65
N PRO A 540 54.28 -11.52 14.94
CA PRO A 540 53.38 -12.67 15.01
C PRO A 540 54.02 -13.98 14.54
N GLN A 541 55.23 -13.94 13.97
CA GLN A 541 55.96 -15.14 13.52
C GLN A 541 56.96 -15.69 14.51
N VAL A 542 57.20 -15.00 15.62
CA VAL A 542 58.13 -15.46 16.67
C VAL A 542 57.38 -15.59 17.98
N ASN A 543 57.00 -16.82 18.36
CA ASN A 543 56.48 -17.16 19.71
C ASN A 543 57.59 -16.99 20.78
N GLY A 544 58.09 -15.78 20.95
CA GLY A 544 59.04 -15.43 22.01
C GLY A 544 58.36 -14.60 23.11
N PRO A 545 58.84 -14.62 24.35
CA PRO A 545 58.29 -13.78 25.41
C PRO A 545 58.40 -12.30 25.00
N LEU A 546 57.33 -11.53 25.28
CA LEU A 546 57.24 -10.08 25.09
C LEU A 546 58.44 -9.42 25.83
N SER A 547 59.52 -9.10 25.12
CA SER A 547 60.72 -8.55 25.74
C SER A 547 60.73 -7.02 25.62
N ILE A 548 60.48 -6.37 26.76
CA ILE A 548 60.81 -4.99 26.99
C ILE A 548 62.04 -4.99 27.93
N ARG A 549 63.10 -4.29 27.59
CA ARG A 549 64.22 -4.14 28.55
C ARG A 549 64.17 -2.76 29.20
N ALA A 550 64.28 -2.72 30.54
CA ALA A 550 64.34 -1.50 31.34
C ALA A 550 65.49 -0.55 30.93
N ASP A 551 66.49 -1.07 30.23
CA ASP A 551 67.69 -0.34 29.79
C ASP A 551 67.55 0.32 28.40
N LEU A 552 66.41 0.19 27.72
CA LEU A 552 66.23 0.81 26.41
C LEU A 552 65.90 2.30 26.54
N PRO A 553 66.56 3.20 25.77
CA PRO A 553 66.32 4.64 25.86
C PRO A 553 65.01 5.06 25.11
N GLU A 554 64.02 4.22 25.06
CA GLU A 554 62.73 4.56 24.51
C GLU A 554 61.87 5.28 25.56
N ALA A 555 61.22 6.38 25.13
CA ALA A 555 60.34 7.15 26.02
C ALA A 555 59.18 6.30 26.55
N GLY A 556 59.03 6.22 27.85
CA GLY A 556 57.95 5.47 28.52
C GLY A 556 58.29 4.06 28.97
N VAL A 557 59.53 3.60 28.79
CA VAL A 557 59.97 2.22 29.16
C VAL A 557 60.91 2.22 30.37
N SER A 558 61.45 3.39 30.74
CA SER A 558 62.33 3.48 31.92
C SER A 558 61.59 3.19 33.22
N GLU A 559 62.27 2.56 34.17
CA GLU A 559 61.67 2.12 35.48
C GLU A 559 60.90 3.24 36.21
N PRO A 560 61.43 4.51 36.35
CA PRO A 560 60.69 5.58 37.01
C PRO A 560 59.48 6.05 36.21
N GLU A 561 59.52 5.97 34.88
CA GLU A 561 58.35 6.33 34.03
C GLU A 561 57.24 5.28 34.13
N VAL A 562 57.61 4.01 34.20
CA VAL A 562 56.66 2.89 34.40
C VAL A 562 56.02 2.96 35.81
N GLN A 563 56.81 3.29 36.87
CA GLN A 563 56.25 3.50 38.21
C GLN A 563 55.24 4.64 38.24
N ASN A 564 55.53 5.77 37.59
CA ASN A 564 54.60 6.89 37.47
C ASN A 564 53.34 6.53 36.66
N ALA A 565 53.49 5.75 35.60
CA ALA A 565 52.38 5.29 34.77
C ALA A 565 51.44 4.34 35.57
N ILE A 566 52.00 3.41 36.34
CA ILE A 566 51.23 2.53 37.23
C ILE A 566 50.51 3.32 38.32
N ALA A 567 51.17 4.30 38.94
CA ALA A 567 50.55 5.16 39.95
C ALA A 567 49.39 5.98 39.35
N ALA A 568 49.57 6.54 38.13
CA ALA A 568 48.52 7.25 37.41
C ALA A 568 47.35 6.32 37.04
N PHE A 569 47.64 5.09 36.62
CA PHE A 569 46.61 4.09 36.31
C PHE A 569 45.84 3.64 37.56
N ASN A 570 46.52 3.45 38.68
CA ASN A 570 45.86 3.16 39.96
C ASN A 570 44.97 4.32 40.44
N ALA A 571 45.35 5.57 40.17
CA ALA A 571 44.51 6.73 40.43
C ALA A 571 43.27 6.76 39.53
N PHE A 572 43.43 6.38 38.26
CA PHE A 572 42.32 6.19 37.33
C PHE A 572 41.36 5.10 37.82
N LEU A 573 41.86 3.95 38.27
CA LEU A 573 41.02 2.85 38.81
C LEU A 573 40.21 3.28 40.04
N ALA A 574 40.65 4.28 40.79
CA ALA A 574 39.89 4.84 41.93
C ALA A 574 38.73 5.76 41.46
N SER A 575 38.81 6.33 40.27
CA SER A 575 37.80 7.22 39.70
C SER A 575 37.82 7.10 38.16
N PRO A 576 37.29 6.02 37.58
CA PRO A 576 37.35 5.75 36.13
C PRO A 576 36.70 6.84 35.30
N ASP A 577 35.62 7.44 35.76
CA ASP A 577 34.92 8.52 35.05
C ASP A 577 35.75 9.82 34.91
N SER A 578 36.85 9.97 35.66
CA SER A 578 37.71 11.17 35.65
C SER A 578 38.49 11.33 34.34
N LEU A 579 38.71 10.27 33.59
CA LEU A 579 39.44 10.27 32.32
C LEU A 579 38.54 9.98 31.11
N ASP A 580 37.21 9.99 31.28
CA ASP A 580 36.31 9.92 30.15
C ASP A 580 36.47 11.16 29.24
N LEU A 581 36.48 10.94 27.96
CA LEU A 581 36.40 12.05 26.99
C LEU A 581 35.10 12.83 27.25
N PRO A 582 35.17 14.15 27.43
CA PRO A 582 33.98 14.95 27.74
C PRO A 582 32.85 14.81 26.72
N GLU A 583 33.22 14.55 25.46
CA GLU A 583 32.28 14.35 24.34
C GLU A 583 31.44 13.06 24.52
N LEU A 584 31.99 12.01 25.14
CA LEU A 584 31.27 10.77 25.40
C LEU A 584 30.10 10.93 26.37
N GLN A 585 30.18 11.94 27.26
CA GLN A 585 29.08 12.27 28.17
C GLN A 585 27.86 12.82 27.41
N SER A 586 28.05 13.35 26.20
CA SER A 586 27.01 13.89 25.33
C SER A 586 26.33 12.81 24.47
N ILE A 587 26.68 11.53 24.65
CA ILE A 587 25.96 10.43 23.99
C ILE A 587 24.58 10.31 24.64
N ALA A 588 23.53 10.60 23.84
CA ALA A 588 22.15 10.65 24.33
C ALA A 588 21.57 9.29 24.72
N TYR A 589 22.02 8.23 24.07
CA TYR A 589 21.46 6.91 24.24
C TYR A 589 22.27 6.07 25.23
N PRO A 590 21.63 5.46 26.26
CA PRO A 590 22.35 4.70 27.28
C PRO A 590 22.98 3.41 26.73
N ARG A 591 22.39 2.75 25.75
CA ARG A 591 22.93 1.51 25.18
C ARG A 591 24.30 1.69 24.52
N PRO A 592 24.49 2.61 23.54
CA PRO A 592 25.81 2.89 22.98
C PRO A 592 26.83 3.28 24.03
N ARG A 593 26.48 4.16 24.97
CA ARG A 593 27.36 4.58 26.09
C ARG A 593 27.86 3.39 26.92
N ASN A 594 26.94 2.51 27.32
CA ASN A 594 27.29 1.32 28.10
C ASN A 594 28.12 0.32 27.29
N THR A 595 27.85 0.24 25.96
CA THR A 595 28.63 -0.62 25.05
C THR A 595 30.07 -0.11 24.94
N ILE A 596 30.28 1.21 24.78
CA ILE A 596 31.61 1.81 24.72
C ILE A 596 32.32 1.56 26.04
N ARG A 597 31.71 1.87 27.20
CA ARG A 597 32.30 1.64 28.54
C ARG A 597 32.74 0.19 28.70
N LYS A 598 31.88 -0.75 28.39
CA LYS A 598 32.20 -2.18 28.47
C LYS A 598 33.37 -2.58 27.56
N ARG A 599 33.36 -2.14 26.30
CA ARG A 599 34.43 -2.45 25.34
C ARG A 599 35.75 -1.80 25.74
N VAL A 600 35.72 -0.56 26.24
CA VAL A 600 36.90 0.13 26.77
C VAL A 600 37.46 -0.64 27.97
N ALA A 601 36.60 -1.10 28.89
CA ALA A 601 37.00 -1.93 30.02
C ALA A 601 37.67 -3.22 29.56
N ASP A 602 37.10 -3.92 28.56
CA ASP A 602 37.66 -5.15 28.02
C ASP A 602 39.02 -4.90 27.32
N GLN A 603 39.13 -3.80 26.54
CA GLN A 603 40.39 -3.42 25.88
C GLN A 603 41.48 -3.00 26.87
N LEU A 604 41.14 -2.21 27.89
CA LEU A 604 42.07 -1.82 28.94
C LEU A 604 42.50 -3.03 29.77
N HIS A 605 41.60 -3.94 30.07
CA HIS A 605 41.95 -5.19 30.76
C HIS A 605 42.92 -6.03 29.93
N THR A 606 42.66 -6.15 28.59
CA THR A 606 43.57 -6.87 27.70
C THR A 606 44.95 -6.20 27.63
N ALA A 607 44.97 -4.87 27.48
CA ALA A 607 46.20 -4.09 27.44
C ALA A 607 46.98 -4.23 28.76
N TYR A 608 46.27 -4.12 29.90
CA TYR A 608 46.88 -4.26 31.23
C TYR A 608 47.41 -5.67 31.49
N THR A 609 46.68 -6.72 31.04
CA THR A 609 47.12 -8.11 31.17
C THR A 609 48.45 -8.35 30.43
N THR A 610 48.60 -7.79 29.24
CA THR A 610 49.85 -7.88 28.47
C THR A 610 50.98 -7.07 29.11
N ILE A 611 50.67 -5.87 29.63
CA ILE A 611 51.64 -5.04 30.38
C ILE A 611 52.06 -5.76 31.68
N TYR A 612 51.11 -6.31 32.42
CA TYR A 612 51.37 -7.06 33.66
C TYR A 612 52.27 -8.26 33.40
N ALA A 613 51.98 -9.04 32.37
CA ALA A 613 52.83 -10.20 32.02
C ALA A 613 54.26 -9.76 31.66
N ALA A 614 54.40 -8.63 30.93
CA ALA A 614 55.71 -8.09 30.58
C ALA A 614 56.48 -7.51 31.79
N LEU A 615 55.80 -6.91 32.75
CA LEU A 615 56.43 -6.34 33.95
C LEU A 615 56.77 -7.40 35.01
N THR A 616 56.06 -8.52 35.07
CA THR A 616 56.32 -9.63 35.98
C THR A 616 57.33 -10.63 35.44
N ASP A 617 57.78 -10.52 34.19
CA ASP A 617 58.82 -11.37 33.61
C ASP A 617 60.21 -10.90 34.11
N PRO A 618 60.94 -11.75 34.88
CA PRO A 618 62.24 -11.40 35.42
C PRO A 618 63.28 -11.09 34.35
N ALA A 619 63.07 -11.53 33.08
CA ALA A 619 63.96 -11.22 31.96
C ALA A 619 63.96 -9.75 31.58
N ASN A 620 62.96 -8.95 31.97
CA ASN A 620 62.79 -7.56 31.61
C ASN A 620 63.35 -6.55 32.61
N GLY A 621 63.83 -6.98 33.84
CA GLY A 621 64.61 -6.17 34.77
C GLY A 621 63.83 -5.15 35.62
N TYR A 622 62.51 -5.35 35.85
CA TYR A 622 61.66 -4.44 36.63
C TYR A 622 61.45 -4.95 38.10
N GLU A 623 62.53 -5.16 38.85
CA GLU A 623 62.42 -5.80 40.17
C GLU A 623 61.75 -4.95 41.27
N SER A 624 61.70 -3.60 41.13
CA SER A 624 61.15 -2.69 42.18
C SER A 624 59.66 -2.40 42.06
N ILE A 625 58.98 -2.92 41.05
CA ILE A 625 57.61 -2.55 40.67
C ILE A 625 56.55 -3.52 41.22
N GLU A 626 56.93 -4.73 41.65
CA GLU A 626 56.00 -5.79 42.09
C GLU A 626 54.99 -5.36 43.17
N PHE A 627 55.37 -4.44 44.05
CA PHE A 627 54.51 -3.99 45.16
C PHE A 627 53.42 -2.97 44.77
N ALA A 628 53.50 -2.36 43.62
CA ALA A 628 52.53 -1.37 43.13
C ALA A 628 51.53 -1.92 42.11
N LEU A 629 51.79 -3.13 41.60
CA LEU A 629 50.99 -3.78 40.58
C LEU A 629 49.76 -4.47 41.17
N LYS A 630 48.55 -4.11 40.71
CA LYS A 630 47.34 -4.87 40.98
C LYS A 630 47.25 -6.07 40.06
N THR A 631 46.62 -7.14 40.52
CA THR A 631 46.40 -8.30 39.66
C THR A 631 45.40 -7.97 38.55
N PRO A 632 45.50 -8.57 37.35
CA PRO A 632 44.56 -8.35 36.28
C PRO A 632 43.10 -8.60 36.68
N GLN A 633 42.86 -9.53 37.60
CA GLN A 633 41.52 -9.83 38.11
C GLN A 633 40.97 -8.69 38.96
N GLU A 634 41.79 -8.10 39.88
CA GLU A 634 41.40 -6.92 40.68
C GLU A 634 41.11 -5.70 39.78
N VAL A 635 41.90 -5.53 38.73
CA VAL A 635 41.69 -4.45 37.75
C VAL A 635 40.38 -4.65 36.98
N ALA A 636 40.07 -5.87 36.57
CA ALA A 636 38.81 -6.19 35.91
C ALA A 636 37.59 -5.89 36.81
N GLU A 637 37.67 -6.27 38.10
CA GLU A 637 36.59 -5.99 39.07
C GLU A 637 36.41 -4.49 39.30
N LEU A 638 37.49 -3.73 39.40
CA LEU A 638 37.46 -2.29 39.64
C LEU A 638 36.90 -1.51 38.44
N ILE A 639 37.23 -1.92 37.20
CA ILE A 639 36.75 -1.26 36.00
C ILE A 639 35.29 -1.65 35.70
N LEU A 640 34.89 -2.90 36.00
CA LEU A 640 33.50 -3.36 35.73
C LEU A 640 32.51 -2.85 36.80
N ASN A 641 32.95 -2.56 38.03
CA ASN A 641 32.11 -2.07 39.13
C ASN A 641 31.99 -0.52 39.13
N ALA A 642 32.70 0.16 38.26
CA ALA A 642 32.63 1.60 38.06
C ALA A 642 31.78 1.94 36.82
#